data_cdbb90ad0d74f7fde07c5123d4c957d6
#
_entry.id   cdbb90ad0d74f7fde07c5123d4c957d6
#
_cell.length_a   1.000
_cell.length_b   1.000
_cell.length_c   1.000
_cell.angle_alpha   90.00
_cell.angle_beta   90.00
_cell.angle_gamma   90.00
#
_symmetry.space_group_name_H-M   'P 1'
#
loop_
_entity.id
_entity.type
_entity.pdbx_description
1 polymer ?
#
loop_
_entity_poly.entity_id
_entity_poly.type
_entity_poly.pdbx_seq_one_letter_code
_entity_poly.pdbx_strand_id
1 'polypeptide(L)'
;MTAACTRETEQVQPSREQELKAITAILPQVGSVTWTEGDGLAVYDGLTRYSLSAGQGGSVRSTFACELPPADSRYAAFPDSPSVEFTSVGQVRSEILTAQTPLQGGYDRKAATLLARSGSDTFALEHLCGFVRVTLKSDNIASIRLRGRKGETLTGHLSAYYDKQGQLQSTVSQGADHLTAYPAVGDAFAPGDYYLAVLPVNLEEGYELVFTRTDDPLCATRTVHSPGRVIRGSVLQTGVVDEGLSWTEDLITTISVPFLIGLSGATRSWPFKESLPEGTATTTPAYAGTPVVFHLPSSGTPAFEVFAETGIAHVTKSSEGLKIMGSSKDYILLPAIKDRYLTQVTIRSGGTGAMRSARIVSADGKDVIDGGSFIPVSFSEAGEEWTWRLRGTKQGQSYRISFPVPGTYNAGADYSAKIQELRLYYSPYPSEEPSVEVQPVPVLRDTVPDFSRVGYHSGDDPLPVYPVVRTLNPPADGADATALIQSAIDATSGPGAILLKAGTWNVEGLIYLDKSGIVLRGEGESTVIRACGKRGYKLNDVVIQMGHRNSTRVLDRSTATPIVEDAVCGQFYVKVQNPLHFLPGDRVVVYRRPTQEWINAIKMDMYGWNPNAFNLYWERVVTSVEGNCIWLDNPLVMSVTEEFGGGSLIKCSWDRISESGIEQIHFDSDYDETLYDDTSLYAIRWGRYQCDEDHAWNAINIRAAENCWVSGVSAIHYAGSTVDMMMGSYHITVENCASRHPISTISGSRRYAFHFHQCCEVSLVKNCTADMDRHAFVTGFGNPGPNVFTRCTATNMYEDVGPHHHWATGTLYDVVQADFNIAVQDRADAGDGHGWAGANYVLWNCDIIPRIDGNKRTGRFVCQNPWASARNWAFGCGPAEAVVNTTRTYSDGLIRQDGEIISAGVHMEQPSLYEWQLSLRKGSR
;
A
#
# COMPACT_ATOMS: atom_id res chain seq x y z
N MET A 1 29.32 -4.67 -70.61
CA MET A 1 29.43 -5.91 -69.84
C MET A 1 28.64 -5.68 -68.58
N THR A 2 27.48 -6.17 -68.59
CA THR A 2 26.46 -6.06 -67.51
C THR A 2 26.70 -7.18 -66.51
N ALA A 3 26.85 -6.86 -65.22
CA ALA A 3 26.83 -7.80 -64.13
C ALA A 3 25.52 -7.61 -63.38
N ALA A 4 24.63 -8.60 -63.46
CA ALA A 4 23.38 -8.66 -62.75
C ALA A 4 23.67 -9.14 -61.30
N CYS A 5 23.19 -8.36 -60.30
CA CYS A 5 23.08 -8.81 -58.92
C CYS A 5 21.77 -9.59 -58.75
N THR A 6 21.87 -10.88 -58.58
CA THR A 6 20.74 -11.71 -58.10
C THR A 6 20.56 -11.46 -56.60
N ARG A 7 19.37 -10.99 -56.24
CA ARG A 7 18.86 -11.00 -54.84
C ARG A 7 18.52 -12.45 -54.49
N GLU A 8 19.22 -12.99 -53.53
CA GLU A 8 18.74 -14.17 -52.79
C GLU A 8 17.58 -13.75 -51.92
N THR A 9 16.42 -14.34 -52.15
CA THR A 9 15.27 -14.30 -51.29
C THR A 9 15.55 -15.24 -50.12
N GLU A 10 15.75 -14.67 -48.92
CA GLU A 10 15.69 -15.42 -47.68
C GLU A 10 14.28 -16.01 -47.56
N GLN A 11 14.21 -17.32 -47.58
CA GLN A 11 13.03 -18.07 -47.17
C GLN A 11 12.82 -17.85 -45.67
N VAL A 12 11.80 -17.13 -45.30
CA VAL A 12 11.24 -17.12 -43.95
C VAL A 12 10.81 -18.54 -43.63
N GLN A 13 11.54 -19.22 -42.74
CA GLN A 13 11.07 -20.48 -42.18
C GLN A 13 9.74 -20.22 -41.46
N PRO A 14 8.75 -21.11 -41.59
CA PRO A 14 7.49 -20.98 -40.84
C PRO A 14 7.80 -21.08 -39.35
N SER A 15 7.23 -20.18 -38.56
CA SER A 15 7.25 -20.21 -37.09
C SER A 15 6.94 -21.63 -36.62
N ARG A 16 7.84 -22.22 -35.85
CA ARG A 16 7.53 -23.43 -35.08
C ARG A 16 6.26 -23.16 -34.28
N GLU A 17 5.18 -23.86 -34.59
CA GLU A 17 4.08 -24.06 -33.66
C GLU A 17 4.70 -24.61 -32.37
N GLN A 18 4.72 -23.81 -31.31
CA GLN A 18 5.11 -24.28 -29.99
C GLN A 18 4.05 -25.27 -29.54
N GLU A 19 4.40 -26.55 -29.47
CA GLU A 19 3.55 -27.60 -28.91
C GLU A 19 3.27 -27.24 -27.44
N LEU A 20 1.99 -26.99 -27.11
CA LEU A 20 1.52 -26.85 -25.76
C LEU A 20 1.93 -28.07 -24.94
N LYS A 21 2.78 -27.90 -23.95
CA LYS A 21 3.13 -28.97 -23.00
C LYS A 21 1.97 -29.20 -22.02
N ALA A 22 1.79 -30.43 -21.59
CA ALA A 22 0.83 -30.80 -20.57
C ALA A 22 1.54 -31.11 -19.25
N ILE A 23 1.21 -30.38 -18.20
CA ILE A 23 1.60 -30.71 -16.82
C ILE A 23 0.57 -31.65 -16.22
N THR A 24 1.02 -32.64 -15.46
CA THR A 24 0.16 -33.48 -14.64
C THR A 24 0.31 -33.16 -13.16
N ALA A 25 -0.80 -32.88 -12.44
CA ALA A 25 -0.78 -32.75 -10.98
C ALA A 25 -1.63 -33.84 -10.33
N ILE A 26 -1.13 -34.39 -9.22
CA ILE A 26 -1.73 -35.51 -8.50
C ILE A 26 -2.02 -35.07 -7.07
N LEU A 27 -3.30 -35.11 -6.65
CA LEU A 27 -3.74 -34.87 -5.28
C LEU A 27 -3.44 -36.07 -4.38
N PRO A 28 -2.98 -35.87 -3.15
CA PRO A 28 -2.94 -36.93 -2.15
C PRO A 28 -4.36 -37.32 -1.72
N GLN A 29 -4.56 -38.58 -1.40
CA GLN A 29 -5.89 -39.07 -1.03
C GLN A 29 -6.22 -38.77 0.45
N VAL A 30 -7.11 -37.80 0.65
CA VAL A 30 -7.78 -37.53 1.93
C VAL A 30 -9.29 -37.41 1.65
N GLY A 31 -10.06 -38.33 2.20
CA GLY A 31 -11.48 -38.43 1.89
C GLY A 31 -11.73 -38.75 0.41
N SER A 32 -12.79 -38.16 -0.15
CA SER A 32 -13.19 -38.29 -1.56
C SER A 32 -12.78 -37.09 -2.42
N VAL A 33 -11.76 -36.34 -2.02
CA VAL A 33 -11.34 -35.12 -2.73
C VAL A 33 -10.70 -35.47 -4.07
N THR A 34 -11.24 -34.90 -5.15
CA THR A 34 -10.76 -35.02 -6.53
C THR A 34 -10.65 -33.61 -7.15
N TRP A 35 -9.92 -33.48 -8.25
CA TRP A 35 -9.93 -32.24 -9.06
C TRP A 35 -11.34 -31.90 -9.52
N THR A 36 -11.64 -30.61 -9.56
CA THR A 36 -12.85 -30.06 -10.15
C THR A 36 -12.43 -29.26 -11.38
N GLU A 37 -13.25 -29.24 -12.42
CA GLU A 37 -13.02 -28.40 -13.60
C GLU A 37 -12.91 -26.94 -13.16
N GLY A 38 -11.85 -26.26 -13.60
CA GLY A 38 -11.56 -24.87 -13.21
C GLY A 38 -10.73 -24.74 -11.93
N ASP A 39 -10.41 -25.83 -11.17
CA ASP A 39 -9.48 -25.74 -10.04
C ASP A 39 -8.14 -25.12 -10.47
N GLY A 40 -7.68 -24.11 -9.76
CA GLY A 40 -6.43 -23.40 -10.02
C GLY A 40 -5.21 -24.11 -9.42
N LEU A 41 -4.16 -24.30 -10.22
CA LEU A 41 -2.83 -24.75 -9.79
C LEU A 41 -1.82 -23.63 -10.07
N ALA A 42 -1.12 -23.17 -9.05
CA ALA A 42 0.01 -22.26 -9.23
C ALA A 42 1.30 -23.07 -9.46
N VAL A 43 2.00 -22.82 -10.56
CA VAL A 43 3.32 -23.38 -10.82
C VAL A 43 4.36 -22.26 -10.80
N TYR A 44 5.50 -22.49 -10.14
CA TYR A 44 6.55 -21.50 -9.98
C TYR A 44 7.84 -22.00 -10.66
N ASP A 45 8.40 -21.14 -11.51
CA ASP A 45 9.72 -21.25 -12.08
C ASP A 45 10.56 -20.09 -11.53
N GLY A 46 11.40 -20.39 -10.56
CA GLY A 46 12.00 -19.32 -9.74
C GLY A 46 10.93 -18.51 -9.02
N LEU A 47 10.85 -17.21 -9.26
CA LEU A 47 9.83 -16.32 -8.72
C LEU A 47 8.64 -16.12 -9.66
N THR A 48 8.73 -16.62 -10.88
CA THR A 48 7.66 -16.48 -11.88
C THR A 48 6.52 -17.44 -11.55
N ARG A 49 5.31 -16.91 -11.36
CA ARG A 49 4.08 -17.67 -11.10
C ARG A 49 3.28 -17.85 -12.37
N TYR A 50 2.86 -19.07 -12.61
CA TYR A 50 1.95 -19.46 -13.68
C TYR A 50 0.68 -20.02 -13.05
N SER A 51 -0.44 -19.37 -13.32
CA SER A 51 -1.76 -19.83 -12.86
C SER A 51 -2.40 -20.72 -13.91
N LEU A 52 -2.63 -21.96 -13.59
CA LEU A 52 -3.16 -22.98 -14.49
C LEU A 52 -4.50 -23.48 -14.01
N SER A 53 -5.45 -23.73 -14.93
CA SER A 53 -6.77 -24.26 -14.59
C SER A 53 -6.93 -25.70 -15.03
N ALA A 54 -7.54 -26.53 -14.19
CA ALA A 54 -7.84 -27.91 -14.48
C ALA A 54 -8.90 -28.02 -15.59
N GLY A 55 -8.57 -28.69 -16.67
CA GLY A 55 -9.49 -28.90 -17.79
C GLY A 55 -10.51 -30.02 -17.57
N GLN A 56 -10.33 -30.88 -16.55
CA GLN A 56 -11.23 -31.99 -16.22
C GLN A 56 -11.24 -32.25 -14.70
N GLY A 57 -12.42 -32.58 -14.17
CA GLY A 57 -12.64 -32.96 -12.79
C GLY A 57 -12.93 -34.46 -12.60
N GLY A 58 -13.22 -34.86 -11.35
CA GLY A 58 -13.66 -36.23 -10.98
C GLY A 58 -12.51 -37.23 -10.78
N SER A 59 -11.25 -36.83 -10.82
CA SER A 59 -10.07 -37.69 -10.60
C SER A 59 -9.09 -37.03 -9.65
N VAL A 60 -8.25 -37.83 -8.98
CA VAL A 60 -7.09 -37.32 -8.20
C VAL A 60 -5.95 -36.83 -9.10
N ARG A 61 -5.98 -37.17 -10.38
CA ARG A 61 -5.01 -36.75 -11.39
C ARG A 61 -5.67 -35.80 -12.38
N SER A 62 -5.09 -34.65 -12.63
CA SER A 62 -5.52 -33.73 -13.69
C SER A 62 -4.34 -33.27 -14.52
N THR A 63 -4.63 -32.89 -15.77
CA THR A 63 -3.66 -32.31 -16.71
C THR A 63 -3.99 -30.85 -16.96
N PHE A 64 -2.93 -30.04 -17.07
CA PHE A 64 -3.02 -28.60 -17.29
C PHE A 64 -2.26 -28.27 -18.55
N ALA A 65 -2.89 -27.61 -19.50
CA ALA A 65 -2.24 -27.11 -20.69
C ALA A 65 -1.46 -25.84 -20.36
N CYS A 66 -0.19 -25.76 -20.72
CA CYS A 66 0.64 -24.59 -20.41
C CYS A 66 1.84 -24.46 -21.34
N GLU A 67 2.33 -23.23 -21.46
CA GLU A 67 3.63 -22.92 -22.03
C GLU A 67 4.59 -22.58 -20.87
N LEU A 68 5.46 -23.52 -20.51
CA LEU A 68 6.49 -23.26 -19.52
C LEU A 68 7.89 -23.35 -20.15
N PRO A 69 8.78 -22.42 -19.81
CA PRO A 69 10.16 -22.50 -20.26
C PRO A 69 10.85 -23.77 -19.70
N PRO A 70 11.89 -24.32 -20.32
CA PRO A 70 12.65 -25.41 -19.73
C PRO A 70 13.28 -25.02 -18.39
N ALA A 71 13.15 -25.86 -17.36
CA ALA A 71 13.78 -25.63 -16.06
C ALA A 71 14.17 -26.96 -15.39
N ASP A 72 15.23 -26.93 -14.58
CA ASP A 72 15.74 -28.12 -13.87
C ASP A 72 14.83 -28.58 -12.74
N SER A 73 14.10 -27.67 -12.11
CA SER A 73 13.06 -28.00 -11.13
C SER A 73 12.06 -26.85 -10.98
N ARG A 74 10.82 -27.20 -10.73
CA ARG A 74 9.71 -26.26 -10.46
C ARG A 74 8.97 -26.63 -9.20
N TYR A 75 8.22 -25.68 -8.69
CA TYR A 75 7.32 -25.87 -7.57
C TYR A 75 5.88 -25.73 -8.03
N ALA A 76 4.98 -26.47 -7.43
CA ALA A 76 3.55 -26.33 -7.65
C ALA A 76 2.85 -26.15 -6.30
N ALA A 77 1.85 -25.28 -6.24
CA ALA A 77 1.01 -25.07 -5.07
C ALA A 77 -0.47 -25.15 -5.46
N PHE A 78 -1.25 -25.78 -4.58
CA PHE A 78 -2.70 -25.86 -4.70
C PHE A 78 -3.35 -25.52 -3.34
N PRO A 79 -4.45 -24.76 -3.29
CA PRO A 79 -5.06 -24.07 -4.42
C PRO A 79 -4.20 -22.92 -4.95
N ASP A 80 -4.44 -22.51 -6.19
CA ASP A 80 -3.90 -21.26 -6.74
C ASP A 80 -4.62 -20.09 -6.04
N SER A 81 -4.04 -19.62 -4.95
CA SER A 81 -4.63 -18.62 -4.06
C SER A 81 -3.61 -17.52 -3.76
N PRO A 82 -4.05 -16.26 -3.64
CA PRO A 82 -3.20 -15.16 -3.15
C PRO A 82 -2.63 -15.40 -1.74
N SER A 83 -3.27 -16.24 -0.92
CA SER A 83 -2.77 -16.62 0.41
C SER A 83 -1.57 -17.57 0.39
N VAL A 84 -1.21 -18.10 -0.79
CA VAL A 84 -0.04 -18.94 -1.00
C VAL A 84 1.03 -18.13 -1.70
N GLU A 85 2.04 -17.69 -0.97
CA GLU A 85 3.13 -16.86 -1.44
C GLU A 85 4.44 -17.66 -1.57
N PHE A 86 5.07 -17.60 -2.75
CA PHE A 86 6.40 -18.17 -2.96
C PHE A 86 7.46 -17.08 -2.78
N THR A 87 8.38 -17.29 -1.83
CA THR A 87 9.43 -16.31 -1.52
C THR A 87 10.70 -16.55 -2.34
N SER A 88 11.53 -15.52 -2.47
CA SER A 88 12.79 -15.54 -3.22
C SER A 88 13.80 -16.60 -2.77
N VAL A 89 13.63 -17.16 -1.57
CA VAL A 89 14.52 -18.20 -1.02
C VAL A 89 13.96 -19.62 -1.16
N GLY A 90 12.93 -19.81 -2.01
CA GLY A 90 12.32 -21.14 -2.20
C GLY A 90 11.43 -21.59 -1.05
N GLN A 91 10.94 -20.66 -0.23
CA GLN A 91 9.95 -20.90 0.81
C GLN A 91 8.56 -20.54 0.31
N VAL A 92 7.57 -21.32 0.73
CA VAL A 92 6.16 -21.03 0.52
C VAL A 92 5.55 -20.60 1.85
N ARG A 93 4.93 -19.43 1.87
CA ARG A 93 4.09 -18.99 2.98
C ARG A 93 2.66 -19.38 2.70
N SER A 94 1.98 -19.85 3.72
CA SER A 94 0.58 -20.27 3.67
C SER A 94 -0.06 -20.16 5.04
N GLU A 95 -1.35 -20.43 5.10
CA GLU A 95 -2.12 -20.42 6.34
C GLU A 95 -3.03 -21.65 6.41
N ILE A 96 -3.16 -22.21 7.62
CA ILE A 96 -4.24 -23.13 7.95
C ILE A 96 -5.32 -22.32 8.64
N LEU A 97 -6.47 -22.17 8.01
CA LEU A 97 -7.52 -21.25 8.42
C LEU A 97 -8.20 -21.67 9.74
N THR A 98 -8.50 -20.69 10.60
CA THR A 98 -9.30 -20.86 11.82
C THR A 98 -10.78 -21.13 11.54
N ALA A 99 -11.29 -20.57 10.45
CA ALA A 99 -12.64 -20.82 9.94
C ALA A 99 -12.57 -21.64 8.66
N GLN A 100 -13.27 -22.76 8.63
CA GLN A 100 -13.23 -23.70 7.51
C GLN A 100 -14.64 -24.08 7.05
N THR A 101 -14.79 -24.33 5.75
CA THR A 101 -16.04 -24.78 5.13
C THR A 101 -15.84 -26.13 4.42
N PRO A 102 -15.61 -27.22 5.17
CA PRO A 102 -15.33 -28.53 4.58
C PRO A 102 -16.55 -29.06 3.82
N LEU A 103 -16.31 -29.67 2.67
CA LEU A 103 -17.33 -30.39 1.90
C LEU A 103 -17.59 -31.76 2.55
N GLN A 104 -18.81 -32.28 2.39
CA GLN A 104 -19.14 -33.64 2.79
C GLN A 104 -18.20 -34.66 2.10
N GLY A 105 -17.57 -35.54 2.88
CA GLY A 105 -16.57 -36.49 2.41
C GLY A 105 -15.18 -35.87 2.11
N GLY A 106 -14.97 -34.56 2.34
CA GLY A 106 -13.73 -33.87 2.07
C GLY A 106 -13.37 -32.79 3.07
N TYR A 107 -12.41 -31.97 2.71
CA TYR A 107 -11.91 -30.84 3.49
C TYR A 107 -12.16 -29.52 2.76
N ASP A 108 -11.99 -28.41 3.46
CA ASP A 108 -11.94 -27.09 2.86
C ASP A 108 -10.61 -26.92 2.10
N ARG A 109 -10.69 -26.81 0.77
CA ARG A 109 -9.51 -26.70 -0.09
C ARG A 109 -8.70 -25.43 0.17
N LYS A 110 -9.36 -24.33 0.57
CA LYS A 110 -8.70 -23.07 0.92
C LYS A 110 -7.91 -23.17 2.22
N ALA A 111 -8.34 -24.04 3.15
CA ALA A 111 -7.70 -24.24 4.42
C ALA A 111 -6.55 -25.27 4.40
N ALA A 112 -6.35 -25.99 3.31
CA ALA A 112 -5.42 -27.12 3.22
C ALA A 112 -4.47 -27.01 2.03
N THR A 113 -3.46 -26.13 2.15
CA THR A 113 -2.46 -25.94 1.10
C THR A 113 -1.62 -27.19 0.86
N LEU A 114 -1.42 -27.49 -0.42
CA LEU A 114 -0.55 -28.55 -0.90
C LEU A 114 0.62 -27.99 -1.69
N LEU A 115 1.77 -28.64 -1.60
CA LEU A 115 2.98 -28.27 -2.36
C LEU A 115 3.55 -29.50 -3.07
N ALA A 116 4.23 -29.24 -4.20
CA ALA A 116 5.10 -30.21 -4.84
C ALA A 116 6.37 -29.51 -5.37
N ARG A 117 7.45 -30.29 -5.44
CA ARG A 117 8.66 -29.93 -6.19
C ARG A 117 8.94 -31.02 -7.21
N SER A 118 9.17 -30.66 -8.45
CA SER A 118 9.43 -31.66 -9.50
C SER A 118 10.45 -31.13 -10.52
N GLY A 119 11.36 -32.00 -10.97
CA GLY A 119 12.20 -31.81 -12.13
C GLY A 119 11.58 -32.36 -13.43
N SER A 120 10.29 -32.74 -13.40
CA SER A 120 9.56 -33.26 -14.56
C SER A 120 8.21 -32.53 -14.70
N ASP A 121 7.44 -32.88 -15.73
CA ASP A 121 6.11 -32.30 -15.96
C ASP A 121 5.01 -32.98 -15.08
N THR A 122 5.39 -33.74 -14.03
CA THR A 122 4.47 -34.36 -13.09
C THR A 122 4.75 -33.89 -11.67
N PHE A 123 3.71 -33.36 -10.99
CA PHE A 123 3.74 -32.89 -9.62
C PHE A 123 2.87 -33.78 -8.71
N ALA A 124 3.51 -34.50 -7.81
CA ALA A 124 2.84 -35.19 -6.71
C ALA A 124 2.71 -34.21 -5.54
N LEU A 125 1.50 -33.70 -5.31
CA LEU A 125 1.24 -32.72 -4.27
C LEU A 125 1.24 -33.37 -2.86
N GLU A 126 1.77 -32.66 -1.88
CA GLU A 126 1.83 -33.05 -0.46
C GLU A 126 1.14 -32.02 0.42
N HIS A 127 0.35 -32.42 1.39
CA HIS A 127 -0.29 -31.52 2.34
C HIS A 127 0.71 -30.83 3.27
N LEU A 128 0.48 -29.58 3.60
CA LEU A 128 1.18 -28.86 4.67
C LEU A 128 0.57 -29.12 6.04
N CYS A 129 -0.68 -29.55 6.10
CA CYS A 129 -1.46 -29.86 7.30
C CYS A 129 -1.70 -31.37 7.46
N GLY A 130 -2.24 -31.75 8.61
CA GLY A 130 -2.95 -33.01 8.81
C GLY A 130 -4.45 -32.75 8.98
N PHE A 131 -5.22 -33.76 9.29
CA PHE A 131 -6.69 -33.68 9.37
C PHE A 131 -7.25 -34.34 10.61
N VAL A 132 -8.35 -33.77 11.13
CA VAL A 132 -9.22 -34.43 12.10
C VAL A 132 -10.53 -34.75 11.37
N ARG A 133 -10.86 -36.03 11.23
CA ARG A 133 -12.13 -36.47 10.63
C ARG A 133 -13.20 -36.52 11.68
N VAL A 134 -14.30 -35.78 11.45
CA VAL A 134 -15.51 -35.84 12.26
C VAL A 134 -16.64 -36.52 11.44
N THR A 135 -17.40 -37.42 12.05
CA THR A 135 -18.55 -38.05 11.43
C THR A 135 -19.81 -37.56 12.12
N LEU A 136 -20.76 -37.02 11.39
CA LEU A 136 -22.05 -36.51 11.87
C LEU A 136 -23.17 -37.43 11.42
N LYS A 137 -24.17 -37.62 12.29
CA LYS A 137 -25.44 -38.32 12.01
C LYS A 137 -26.63 -37.36 11.99
N SER A 138 -26.52 -36.21 12.69
CA SER A 138 -27.55 -35.19 12.75
C SER A 138 -27.48 -34.27 11.54
N ASP A 139 -28.59 -33.66 11.15
CA ASP A 139 -28.73 -32.74 10.04
C ASP A 139 -29.01 -31.30 10.47
N ASN A 140 -28.87 -30.99 11.75
CA ASN A 140 -29.12 -29.69 12.34
C ASN A 140 -27.90 -29.05 13.02
N ILE A 141 -26.69 -29.55 12.78
CA ILE A 141 -25.45 -28.96 13.31
C ILE A 141 -25.05 -27.75 12.47
N ALA A 142 -25.05 -26.57 13.08
CA ALA A 142 -24.68 -25.31 12.43
C ALA A 142 -23.18 -25.03 12.44
N SER A 143 -22.46 -25.45 13.49
CA SER A 143 -21.00 -25.33 13.53
C SER A 143 -20.34 -26.40 14.37
N ILE A 144 -19.06 -26.66 14.08
CA ILE A 144 -18.21 -27.60 14.83
C ILE A 144 -16.90 -26.87 15.16
N ARG A 145 -16.63 -26.66 16.44
CA ARG A 145 -15.38 -26.08 16.90
C ARG A 145 -14.49 -27.16 17.52
N LEU A 146 -13.24 -27.24 17.04
CA LEU A 146 -12.20 -28.09 17.58
C LEU A 146 -11.20 -27.27 18.37
N ARG A 147 -10.82 -27.71 19.57
CA ARG A 147 -9.82 -27.10 20.43
C ARG A 147 -8.96 -28.16 21.11
N GLY A 148 -7.65 -27.90 21.19
CA GLY A 148 -6.76 -28.71 22.03
C GLY A 148 -6.93 -28.36 23.52
N ARG A 149 -6.88 -29.35 24.42
CA ARG A 149 -7.15 -29.12 25.85
C ARG A 149 -6.01 -28.46 26.62
N LYS A 150 -4.81 -28.43 26.06
CA LYS A 150 -3.65 -27.66 26.57
C LYS A 150 -3.44 -26.33 25.84
N GLY A 151 -4.34 -25.94 24.96
CA GLY A 151 -4.16 -24.77 24.12
C GLY A 151 -3.10 -24.98 23.04
N GLU A 152 -2.99 -26.19 22.52
CA GLU A 152 -2.08 -26.54 21.42
C GLU A 152 -2.47 -25.77 20.17
N THR A 153 -1.48 -25.26 19.44
CA THR A 153 -1.68 -24.51 18.20
C THR A 153 -2.21 -25.43 17.09
N LEU A 154 -3.44 -25.19 16.65
CA LEU A 154 -4.13 -26.00 15.63
C LEU A 154 -4.13 -25.36 14.24
N THR A 155 -4.11 -24.04 14.15
CA THR A 155 -4.22 -23.26 12.91
C THR A 155 -3.22 -22.11 12.91
N GLY A 156 -3.04 -21.44 11.77
CA GLY A 156 -2.22 -20.24 11.68
C GLY A 156 -1.26 -20.19 10.50
N HIS A 157 -0.41 -19.17 10.49
CA HIS A 157 0.55 -18.93 9.42
C HIS A 157 1.74 -19.87 9.49
N LEU A 158 2.12 -20.42 8.35
CA LEU A 158 3.27 -21.30 8.22
C LEU A 158 4.16 -20.93 7.05
N SER A 159 5.45 -21.23 7.18
CA SER A 159 6.43 -21.19 6.11
C SER A 159 6.94 -22.61 5.83
N ALA A 160 6.84 -23.05 4.58
CA ALA A 160 7.26 -24.39 4.16
C ALA A 160 8.37 -24.30 3.11
N TYR A 161 9.29 -25.25 3.12
CA TYR A 161 10.40 -25.34 2.16
C TYR A 161 10.87 -26.79 2.03
N TYR A 162 11.52 -27.11 0.93
CA TYR A 162 12.20 -28.39 0.75
C TYR A 162 13.66 -28.27 1.20
N ASP A 163 14.07 -29.15 2.13
CA ASP A 163 15.46 -29.19 2.58
C ASP A 163 16.40 -29.79 1.52
N LYS A 164 17.70 -29.86 1.85
CA LYS A 164 18.73 -30.37 0.92
C LYS A 164 18.52 -31.86 0.57
N GLN A 165 17.79 -32.61 1.35
CA GLN A 165 17.41 -33.99 1.12
C GLN A 165 16.10 -34.10 0.31
N GLY A 166 15.49 -32.98 -0.07
CA GLY A 166 14.21 -32.92 -0.77
C GLY A 166 13.01 -33.23 0.09
N GLN A 167 13.14 -33.14 1.43
CA GLN A 167 12.04 -33.35 2.36
C GLN A 167 11.33 -32.02 2.65
N LEU A 168 10.01 -32.04 2.61
CA LEU A 168 9.19 -30.88 2.91
C LEU A 168 9.24 -30.57 4.41
N GLN A 169 9.70 -29.37 4.76
CA GLN A 169 9.77 -28.83 6.13
C GLN A 169 8.78 -27.68 6.29
N SER A 170 8.32 -27.43 7.53
CA SER A 170 7.47 -26.26 7.81
C SER A 170 7.71 -25.72 9.22
N THR A 171 7.55 -24.41 9.38
CA THR A 171 7.60 -23.70 10.67
C THR A 171 6.36 -22.83 10.81
N VAL A 172 5.80 -22.75 12.02
CA VAL A 172 4.63 -21.92 12.35
C VAL A 172 5.11 -20.62 12.98
N SER A 173 4.61 -19.48 12.50
CA SER A 173 5.01 -18.16 13.00
C SER A 173 3.95 -17.49 13.89
N GLN A 174 2.69 -17.71 13.60
CA GLN A 174 1.54 -17.23 14.39
C GLN A 174 0.47 -18.32 14.33
N GLY A 175 -0.24 -18.56 15.43
CA GLY A 175 -1.24 -19.61 15.43
C GLY A 175 -2.31 -19.43 16.50
N ALA A 176 -3.47 -20.09 16.27
CA ALA A 176 -4.58 -20.19 17.20
C ALA A 176 -4.73 -21.60 17.73
N ASP A 177 -5.25 -21.73 18.95
CA ASP A 177 -5.46 -23.00 19.65
C ASP A 177 -6.74 -23.76 19.22
N HIS A 178 -7.42 -23.29 18.20
CA HIS A 178 -8.72 -23.78 17.76
C HIS A 178 -8.96 -23.58 16.27
N LEU A 179 -10.03 -24.20 15.79
CA LEU A 179 -10.68 -23.90 14.51
C LEU A 179 -12.20 -24.08 14.66
N THR A 180 -12.97 -23.44 13.77
CA THR A 180 -14.42 -23.62 13.66
C THR A 180 -14.79 -23.98 12.23
N ALA A 181 -15.53 -25.06 12.06
CA ALA A 181 -16.06 -25.48 10.78
C ALA A 181 -17.53 -25.08 10.65
N TYR A 182 -17.89 -24.61 9.46
CA TYR A 182 -19.24 -24.26 9.06
C TYR A 182 -19.66 -25.09 7.85
N PRO A 183 -20.95 -25.32 7.61
CA PRO A 183 -21.39 -26.01 6.40
C PRO A 183 -21.00 -25.23 5.14
N ALA A 184 -20.51 -25.93 4.13
CA ALA A 184 -20.17 -25.30 2.85
C ALA A 184 -21.43 -24.94 2.02
N VAL A 185 -22.57 -25.55 2.33
CA VAL A 185 -23.86 -25.32 1.67
C VAL A 185 -24.97 -25.35 2.71
N GLY A 186 -25.86 -24.35 2.71
CA GLY A 186 -26.96 -24.23 3.66
C GLY A 186 -26.52 -23.80 5.07
N ASP A 187 -27.43 -23.90 6.03
CA ASP A 187 -27.22 -23.45 7.40
C ASP A 187 -26.81 -24.58 8.37
N ALA A 188 -26.84 -25.84 7.92
CA ALA A 188 -26.45 -27.01 8.70
C ALA A 188 -25.62 -27.99 7.90
N PHE A 189 -24.78 -28.77 8.60
CA PHE A 189 -24.06 -29.90 8.01
C PHE A 189 -25.03 -31.05 7.69
N ALA A 190 -24.90 -31.59 6.49
CA ALA A 190 -25.56 -32.89 6.17
C ALA A 190 -24.88 -34.03 6.94
N PRO A 191 -25.60 -35.14 7.30
CA PRO A 191 -24.99 -36.34 7.87
C PRO A 191 -23.87 -36.88 6.98
N GLY A 192 -22.69 -37.15 7.58
CA GLY A 192 -21.52 -37.63 6.83
C GLY A 192 -20.19 -37.31 7.48
N ASP A 193 -19.12 -37.53 6.73
CA ASP A 193 -17.75 -37.31 7.14
C ASP A 193 -17.27 -35.93 6.71
N TYR A 194 -16.52 -35.24 7.58
CA TYR A 194 -15.90 -33.95 7.33
C TYR A 194 -14.46 -33.98 7.85
N TYR A 195 -13.54 -33.37 7.09
CA TYR A 195 -12.12 -33.38 7.40
C TYR A 195 -11.66 -31.95 7.72
N LEU A 196 -11.33 -31.71 8.99
CA LEU A 196 -10.88 -30.46 9.51
C LEU A 196 -9.36 -30.37 9.35
N ALA A 197 -8.86 -29.37 8.60
CA ALA A 197 -7.42 -29.17 8.39
C ALA A 197 -6.79 -28.54 9.63
N VAL A 198 -5.73 -29.17 10.18
CA VAL A 198 -5.02 -28.70 11.36
C VAL A 198 -3.52 -28.78 11.15
N LEU A 199 -2.77 -27.90 11.81
CA LEU A 199 -1.31 -28.00 11.88
C LEU A 199 -0.88 -29.35 12.46
N PRO A 200 0.26 -29.91 12.05
CA PRO A 200 0.82 -31.10 12.71
C PRO A 200 1.03 -30.82 14.20
N VAL A 201 0.36 -31.60 15.06
CA VAL A 201 0.29 -31.33 16.50
C VAL A 201 0.13 -32.61 17.32
N ASN A 202 0.69 -32.61 18.55
CA ASN A 202 0.39 -33.62 19.57
C ASN A 202 -0.64 -33.04 20.55
N LEU A 203 -1.82 -33.61 20.59
CA LEU A 203 -2.90 -33.26 21.51
C LEU A 203 -2.71 -34.10 22.79
N GLU A 204 -1.81 -33.72 23.67
CA GLU A 204 -1.33 -34.54 24.78
C GLU A 204 -2.43 -34.89 25.80
N GLU A 205 -3.35 -33.95 26.06
CA GLU A 205 -4.49 -34.18 26.96
C GLU A 205 -5.83 -34.37 26.22
N GLY A 206 -5.74 -34.60 24.89
CA GLY A 206 -6.91 -34.75 24.04
C GLY A 206 -7.45 -33.42 23.53
N TYR A 207 -8.72 -33.38 23.16
CA TYR A 207 -9.35 -32.24 22.52
C TYR A 207 -10.83 -32.15 22.88
N GLU A 208 -11.42 -31.00 22.55
CA GLU A 208 -12.84 -30.71 22.69
C GLU A 208 -13.46 -30.39 21.34
N LEU A 209 -14.69 -30.88 21.12
CA LEU A 209 -15.55 -30.49 20.01
C LEU A 209 -16.79 -29.85 20.59
N VAL A 210 -17.06 -28.62 20.17
CA VAL A 210 -18.25 -27.87 20.55
C VAL A 210 -19.15 -27.72 19.33
N PHE A 211 -20.44 -28.02 19.51
CA PHE A 211 -21.45 -28.03 18.46
C PHE A 211 -22.50 -26.95 18.75
N THR A 212 -22.96 -26.27 17.71
CA THR A 212 -24.16 -25.41 17.74
C THR A 212 -25.20 -25.94 16.78
N ARG A 213 -26.48 -25.56 16.97
CA ARG A 213 -27.62 -25.97 16.14
C ARG A 213 -28.17 -24.78 15.37
N THR A 214 -28.93 -25.07 14.30
CA THR A 214 -29.63 -24.05 13.49
C THR A 214 -30.96 -23.61 14.09
N ASP A 215 -31.62 -24.46 14.85
CA ASP A 215 -33.02 -24.32 15.26
C ASP A 215 -33.18 -23.83 16.71
N ASP A 216 -32.10 -23.81 17.48
CA ASP A 216 -32.12 -23.36 18.88
C ASP A 216 -30.75 -22.78 19.29
N PRO A 217 -30.65 -21.90 20.30
CA PRO A 217 -29.40 -21.35 20.81
C PRO A 217 -28.60 -22.33 21.67
N LEU A 218 -28.89 -23.64 21.62
CA LEU A 218 -28.22 -24.63 22.44
C LEU A 218 -26.86 -24.98 21.85
N CYS A 219 -25.93 -25.30 22.74
CA CYS A 219 -24.65 -25.88 22.39
C CYS A 219 -24.40 -27.21 23.15
N ALA A 220 -23.52 -28.01 22.60
CA ALA A 220 -23.07 -29.22 23.26
C ALA A 220 -21.56 -29.39 23.10
N THR A 221 -20.91 -29.93 24.13
CA THR A 221 -19.47 -30.19 24.11
C THR A 221 -19.20 -31.68 24.25
N ARG A 222 -18.35 -32.20 23.36
CA ARG A 222 -17.74 -33.53 23.49
C ARG A 222 -16.28 -33.38 23.86
N THR A 223 -15.90 -33.84 25.03
CA THR A 223 -14.51 -33.86 25.47
C THR A 223 -13.91 -35.24 25.23
N VAL A 224 -12.77 -35.27 24.55
CA VAL A 224 -11.97 -36.50 24.34
C VAL A 224 -10.70 -36.36 25.16
N HIS A 225 -10.54 -37.21 26.15
CA HIS A 225 -9.41 -37.21 27.10
C HIS A 225 -8.20 -38.02 26.62
N SER A 226 -8.38 -38.85 25.61
CA SER A 226 -7.28 -39.64 25.06
C SER A 226 -6.34 -38.78 24.23
N PRO A 227 -5.01 -38.89 24.41
CA PRO A 227 -4.05 -38.20 23.55
C PRO A 227 -4.30 -38.51 22.08
N GLY A 228 -4.19 -37.51 21.25
CA GLY A 228 -4.26 -37.57 19.79
C GLY A 228 -2.99 -37.04 19.15
N ARG A 229 -2.67 -37.54 17.97
CA ARG A 229 -1.57 -36.99 17.19
C ARG A 229 -2.01 -36.73 15.74
N VAL A 230 -1.85 -35.53 15.30
CA VAL A 230 -2.06 -35.14 13.90
C VAL A 230 -0.70 -34.95 13.26
N ILE A 231 -0.41 -35.72 12.21
CA ILE A 231 0.81 -35.56 11.41
C ILE A 231 0.45 -35.13 9.99
N ARG A 232 1.38 -34.49 9.28
CA ARG A 232 1.21 -34.02 7.92
C ARG A 232 0.66 -35.13 7.02
N GLY A 233 -0.37 -34.81 6.23
CA GLY A 233 -0.98 -35.77 5.30
C GLY A 233 -1.76 -36.93 5.92
N SER A 234 -1.87 -36.97 7.24
CA SER A 234 -2.60 -38.03 7.94
C SER A 234 -3.94 -37.55 8.50
N VAL A 235 -4.79 -38.53 8.88
CA VAL A 235 -6.13 -38.29 9.41
C VAL A 235 -6.27 -38.88 10.80
N LEU A 236 -6.53 -38.04 11.81
CA LEU A 236 -6.96 -38.46 13.11
C LEU A 236 -8.45 -38.79 13.06
N GLN A 237 -8.82 -40.06 13.39
CA GLN A 237 -10.19 -40.52 13.34
C GLN A 237 -10.87 -40.25 14.68
N THR A 238 -12.01 -39.56 14.70
CA THR A 238 -12.76 -39.27 15.92
C THR A 238 -14.02 -40.16 16.07
N GLY A 239 -14.46 -40.80 14.98
CA GLY A 239 -15.72 -41.56 14.93
C GLY A 239 -16.94 -40.62 14.84
N VAL A 240 -18.10 -41.16 15.23
CA VAL A 240 -19.34 -40.35 15.30
C VAL A 240 -19.27 -39.43 16.51
N VAL A 241 -19.41 -38.16 16.32
CA VAL A 241 -19.14 -37.14 17.35
C VAL A 241 -20.38 -36.45 17.89
N ASP A 242 -21.52 -36.54 17.23
CA ASP A 242 -22.79 -35.87 17.58
C ASP A 242 -23.83 -36.76 18.27
N GLU A 243 -23.53 -38.03 18.51
CA GLU A 243 -24.41 -38.93 19.28
C GLU A 243 -24.22 -38.79 20.79
N GLY A 244 -25.32 -38.81 21.56
CA GLY A 244 -25.31 -38.78 23.02
C GLY A 244 -24.81 -37.46 23.62
N LEU A 245 -24.94 -36.37 22.89
CA LEU A 245 -24.60 -35.03 23.35
C LEU A 245 -25.67 -34.50 24.33
N SER A 246 -25.22 -33.83 25.40
CA SER A 246 -26.08 -33.06 26.28
C SER A 246 -26.10 -31.59 25.82
N TRP A 247 -27.28 -31.10 25.45
CA TRP A 247 -27.47 -29.77 24.97
C TRP A 247 -27.85 -28.85 26.12
N THR A 248 -27.15 -27.73 26.26
CA THR A 248 -27.35 -26.74 27.32
C THR A 248 -27.64 -25.38 26.74
N GLU A 249 -28.49 -24.60 27.40
CA GLU A 249 -28.72 -23.22 27.06
C GLU A 249 -27.44 -22.40 27.30
N ASP A 250 -27.15 -21.60 26.32
CA ASP A 250 -26.40 -20.38 26.41
C ASP A 250 -24.90 -20.43 26.68
N LEU A 251 -24.19 -20.05 25.61
CA LEU A 251 -22.76 -19.73 25.62
C LEU A 251 -22.49 -18.26 26.01
N ILE A 252 -23.49 -17.36 25.95
CA ILE A 252 -23.29 -15.91 26.10
C ILE A 252 -24.08 -15.40 27.32
N THR A 253 -23.37 -14.88 28.31
CA THR A 253 -23.96 -14.13 29.41
C THR A 253 -23.97 -12.64 29.08
N THR A 254 -25.14 -12.05 28.97
CA THR A 254 -25.31 -10.60 28.73
C THR A 254 -25.61 -9.86 30.01
N ILE A 255 -24.84 -8.82 30.30
CA ILE A 255 -25.13 -7.86 31.38
C ILE A 255 -25.56 -6.55 30.74
N SER A 256 -26.81 -6.11 30.97
CA SER A 256 -27.29 -4.83 30.52
C SER A 256 -27.42 -3.88 31.73
N VAL A 257 -26.82 -2.71 31.61
CA VAL A 257 -26.83 -1.66 32.67
C VAL A 257 -27.49 -0.40 32.10
N PRO A 258 -28.80 -0.23 32.31
CA PRO A 258 -29.46 0.99 31.89
C PRO A 258 -29.18 2.13 32.91
N PHE A 259 -28.69 3.24 32.41
CA PHE A 259 -28.48 4.47 33.18
C PHE A 259 -29.66 5.45 33.06
N LEU A 260 -30.72 5.04 32.35
CA LEU A 260 -31.95 5.83 32.22
C LEU A 260 -32.78 5.77 33.52
N ILE A 261 -32.78 6.86 34.26
CA ILE A 261 -33.61 6.99 35.43
C ILE A 261 -34.84 7.77 35.00
N GLY A 262 -36.02 7.20 35.16
CA GLY A 262 -37.32 7.83 34.84
C GLY A 262 -37.69 8.97 35.78
N LEU A 263 -36.85 9.97 35.97
CA LEU A 263 -37.03 11.12 36.83
C LEU A 263 -37.25 12.38 36.00
N SER A 264 -38.43 12.95 36.12
CA SER A 264 -38.79 14.25 35.55
C SER A 264 -37.99 15.37 36.25
N GLY A 265 -37.14 16.06 35.51
CA GLY A 265 -36.87 17.47 35.70
C GLY A 265 -35.87 17.92 36.73
N ALA A 266 -34.70 17.51 36.97
CA ALA A 266 -33.55 18.27 37.48
C ALA A 266 -32.24 17.51 37.42
N THR A 267 -31.15 18.22 37.14
CA THR A 267 -29.79 17.69 37.27
C THR A 267 -29.54 17.29 38.71
N ARG A 268 -29.22 16.01 38.94
CA ARG A 268 -28.87 15.53 40.27
C ARG A 268 -27.40 15.21 40.35
N SER A 269 -26.72 15.84 41.25
CA SER A 269 -25.35 15.55 41.59
C SER A 269 -25.24 14.37 42.57
N TRP A 270 -24.23 13.59 42.40
CA TRP A 270 -23.84 12.48 43.26
C TRP A 270 -23.42 12.94 44.69
N PRO A 271 -23.77 12.22 45.79
CA PRO A 271 -24.43 10.93 45.90
C PRO A 271 -25.96 11.04 45.93
N PHE A 272 -26.69 10.06 45.36
CA PHE A 272 -28.12 10.00 45.41
C PHE A 272 -28.61 9.65 46.82
N LYS A 273 -29.57 10.41 47.32
CA LYS A 273 -30.22 10.13 48.62
C LYS A 273 -31.60 9.45 48.50
N GLU A 274 -32.08 9.24 47.28
CA GLU A 274 -33.41 8.74 47.03
C GLU A 274 -33.40 7.31 46.43
N SER A 275 -34.51 6.58 46.68
CA SER A 275 -34.71 5.23 46.12
C SER A 275 -34.77 5.27 44.58
N LEU A 276 -33.98 4.44 43.93
CA LEU A 276 -34.00 4.27 42.48
C LEU A 276 -35.13 3.33 42.06
N PRO A 277 -35.67 3.47 40.82
CA PRO A 277 -36.66 2.53 40.29
C PRO A 277 -36.16 1.09 40.32
N GLU A 278 -37.05 0.11 40.40
CA GLU A 278 -36.74 -1.32 40.34
C GLU A 278 -35.99 -1.64 39.02
N GLY A 279 -34.88 -2.31 39.10
CA GLY A 279 -34.01 -2.62 37.97
C GLY A 279 -32.85 -1.62 37.71
N THR A 280 -32.75 -0.53 38.48
CA THR A 280 -31.66 0.44 38.35
C THR A 280 -30.46 0.03 39.18
N ALA A 281 -29.23 0.30 38.66
CA ALA A 281 -27.99 0.10 39.41
C ALA A 281 -27.96 0.98 40.68
N THR A 282 -27.68 0.40 41.82
CA THR A 282 -27.52 1.13 43.09
C THR A 282 -26.08 1.45 43.34
N THR A 283 -25.80 2.56 44.05
CA THR A 283 -24.47 3.08 44.23
C THR A 283 -24.08 3.24 45.71
N THR A 284 -22.78 3.10 45.98
CA THR A 284 -22.16 3.52 47.23
C THR A 284 -21.63 4.95 47.06
N PRO A 285 -21.91 5.90 47.95
CA PRO A 285 -21.42 7.27 47.83
C PRO A 285 -19.90 7.34 47.77
N ALA A 286 -19.36 8.10 46.81
CA ALA A 286 -17.93 8.37 46.72
C ALA A 286 -17.67 9.82 46.29
N TYR A 287 -16.55 10.36 46.75
CA TYR A 287 -16.08 11.70 46.43
C TYR A 287 -15.12 11.67 45.24
N ALA A 288 -14.82 12.83 44.65
CA ALA A 288 -13.84 12.99 43.59
C ALA A 288 -12.52 12.24 43.93
N GLY A 289 -12.04 11.47 43.00
CA GLY A 289 -10.84 10.64 43.18
C GLY A 289 -11.07 9.29 43.88
N THR A 290 -12.31 8.96 44.25
CA THR A 290 -12.66 7.66 44.84
C THR A 290 -13.58 6.88 43.88
N PRO A 291 -13.33 5.60 43.60
CA PRO A 291 -14.22 4.81 42.75
C PRO A 291 -15.63 4.65 43.28
N VAL A 292 -16.59 4.71 42.39
CA VAL A 292 -18.00 4.46 42.69
C VAL A 292 -18.38 3.08 42.25
N VAL A 293 -18.86 2.25 43.17
CA VAL A 293 -19.24 0.87 42.86
C VAL A 293 -20.73 0.81 42.59
N PHE A 294 -21.11 0.31 41.45
CA PHE A 294 -22.49 0.07 41.04
C PHE A 294 -22.84 -1.41 41.21
N HIS A 295 -23.87 -1.68 42.00
CA HIS A 295 -24.39 -3.03 42.18
C HIS A 295 -25.66 -3.21 41.34
N LEU A 296 -25.71 -4.23 40.54
CA LEU A 296 -26.90 -4.61 39.78
C LEU A 296 -27.94 -5.26 40.70
N PRO A 297 -29.27 -5.05 40.47
CA PRO A 297 -30.30 -5.55 41.36
C PRO A 297 -30.45 -7.06 41.43
N SER A 298 -29.95 -7.82 40.46
CA SER A 298 -30.02 -9.30 40.45
C SER A 298 -28.94 -9.91 41.33
N SER A 299 -29.29 -10.79 42.24
CA SER A 299 -28.38 -11.48 43.11
C SER A 299 -27.34 -12.31 42.27
N GLY A 300 -26.08 -12.07 42.49
CA GLY A 300 -24.99 -12.82 41.88
C GLY A 300 -24.27 -12.15 40.71
N THR A 301 -24.69 -10.98 40.25
CA THR A 301 -23.97 -10.24 39.21
C THR A 301 -22.86 -9.40 39.82
N PRO A 302 -21.62 -9.47 39.31
CA PRO A 302 -20.49 -8.68 39.83
C PRO A 302 -20.75 -7.17 39.63
N ALA A 303 -20.33 -6.38 40.62
CA ALA A 303 -20.37 -4.93 40.55
C ALA A 303 -19.44 -4.38 39.49
N PHE A 304 -19.79 -3.27 38.87
CA PHE A 304 -18.88 -2.47 38.08
C PHE A 304 -18.52 -1.15 38.77
N GLU A 305 -17.38 -0.57 38.44
CA GLU A 305 -16.79 0.59 39.11
C GLU A 305 -16.67 1.77 38.14
N VAL A 306 -17.06 2.96 38.55
CA VAL A 306 -16.85 4.20 37.80
C VAL A 306 -15.90 5.10 38.59
N PHE A 307 -14.86 5.55 37.96
CA PHE A 307 -13.86 6.46 38.52
C PHE A 307 -13.86 7.78 37.74
N ALA A 308 -13.91 8.88 38.45
CA ALA A 308 -13.77 10.24 37.93
C ALA A 308 -12.76 11.01 38.80
N GLU A 309 -11.64 11.45 38.23
CA GLU A 309 -10.55 12.08 39.00
C GLU A 309 -10.90 13.46 39.55
N THR A 310 -11.50 14.31 38.74
CA THR A 310 -11.73 15.74 39.07
C THR A 310 -13.19 16.12 39.02
N GLY A 311 -14.04 15.26 38.53
CA GLY A 311 -15.43 15.54 38.29
C GLY A 311 -16.32 14.58 39.03
N ILE A 312 -17.58 14.91 39.03
CA ILE A 312 -18.62 14.08 39.57
C ILE A 312 -19.19 13.29 38.41
N ALA A 313 -19.05 11.95 38.43
CA ALA A 313 -19.88 11.11 37.58
C ALA A 313 -21.32 11.31 38.06
N HIS A 314 -22.20 11.90 37.27
CA HIS A 314 -23.56 12.13 37.64
C HIS A 314 -24.54 11.72 36.54
N VAL A 315 -25.65 11.18 36.93
CA VAL A 315 -26.76 10.94 36.01
C VAL A 315 -27.57 12.27 35.92
N THR A 316 -27.44 12.88 34.73
CA THR A 316 -28.24 14.04 34.37
C THR A 316 -29.61 13.59 33.84
N LYS A 317 -30.42 14.43 33.32
CA LYS A 317 -31.77 14.20 32.78
C LYS A 317 -32.00 12.78 32.25
N SER A 318 -33.20 12.27 32.31
CA SER A 318 -33.60 10.93 31.88
C SER A 318 -33.12 10.52 30.44
N SER A 319 -32.83 11.53 29.59
CA SER A 319 -32.36 11.31 28.21
C SER A 319 -30.85 11.22 28.05
N GLU A 320 -30.03 11.60 29.03
CA GLU A 320 -28.59 11.69 28.90
C GLU A 320 -27.83 10.51 29.57
N GLY A 321 -28.44 9.85 30.54
CA GLY A 321 -27.85 8.73 31.28
C GLY A 321 -26.68 9.14 32.17
N LEU A 322 -25.68 8.25 32.25
CA LEU A 322 -24.44 8.48 33.00
C LEU A 322 -23.56 9.50 32.26
N LYS A 323 -23.26 10.63 32.93
CA LYS A 323 -22.31 11.62 32.42
C LYS A 323 -20.97 11.50 33.16
N ILE A 324 -19.87 11.25 32.43
CA ILE A 324 -18.51 11.23 32.95
C ILE A 324 -17.78 12.46 32.42
N MET A 325 -17.19 13.26 33.31
CA MET A 325 -16.58 14.55 32.98
C MET A 325 -15.11 14.65 33.37
N GLY A 326 -14.28 15.09 32.41
CA GLY A 326 -13.18 16.01 32.64
C GLY A 326 -11.77 15.49 32.78
N SER A 327 -11.43 14.20 32.92
CA SER A 327 -10.04 13.77 33.09
C SER A 327 -9.66 12.59 32.23
N SER A 328 -8.40 12.57 31.76
CA SER A 328 -7.83 11.42 31.05
C SER A 328 -7.68 10.16 31.91
N LYS A 329 -7.85 10.29 33.23
CA LYS A 329 -7.81 9.16 34.17
C LYS A 329 -9.20 8.58 34.49
N ASP A 330 -10.28 9.14 33.92
CA ASP A 330 -11.63 8.62 34.10
C ASP A 330 -11.78 7.26 33.42
N TYR A 331 -12.48 6.35 34.09
CA TYR A 331 -12.74 5.02 33.54
C TYR A 331 -14.03 4.38 34.10
N ILE A 332 -14.51 3.37 33.40
CA ILE A 332 -15.48 2.40 33.91
C ILE A 332 -14.76 1.05 33.98
N LEU A 333 -14.60 0.49 35.18
CA LEU A 333 -14.07 -0.86 35.35
C LEU A 333 -15.21 -1.86 35.17
N LEU A 334 -15.04 -2.74 34.19
CA LEU A 334 -15.99 -3.78 33.83
C LEU A 334 -15.80 -5.01 34.71
N PRO A 335 -16.87 -5.65 35.17
CA PRO A 335 -16.79 -6.80 36.06
C PRO A 335 -16.09 -7.98 35.39
N ALA A 336 -15.39 -8.80 36.18
CA ALA A 336 -14.94 -10.12 35.76
C ALA A 336 -16.03 -11.14 36.04
N ILE A 337 -16.31 -12.05 35.12
CA ILE A 337 -17.12 -13.24 35.38
C ILE A 337 -16.18 -14.44 35.36
N LYS A 338 -16.19 -15.23 36.43
CA LYS A 338 -15.39 -16.44 36.55
C LYS A 338 -15.70 -17.35 35.36
N ASP A 339 -14.67 -17.97 34.79
CA ASP A 339 -14.77 -18.91 33.67
C ASP A 339 -15.37 -18.32 32.37
N ARG A 340 -15.37 -16.98 32.20
CA ARG A 340 -15.86 -16.28 31.02
C ARG A 340 -14.86 -15.25 30.47
N TYR A 341 -14.91 -15.03 29.18
CA TYR A 341 -14.18 -13.98 28.45
C TYR A 341 -15.15 -12.82 28.17
N LEU A 342 -14.75 -11.60 28.36
CA LEU A 342 -15.49 -10.44 27.85
C LEU A 342 -15.26 -10.34 26.33
N THR A 343 -16.29 -10.60 25.54
CA THR A 343 -16.17 -10.70 24.07
C THR A 343 -16.68 -9.48 23.34
N GLN A 344 -17.62 -8.75 23.94
CA GLN A 344 -18.19 -7.56 23.32
C GLN A 344 -18.65 -6.57 24.38
N VAL A 345 -18.45 -5.27 24.07
CA VAL A 345 -18.97 -4.15 24.86
C VAL A 345 -19.74 -3.24 23.94
N THR A 346 -21.00 -2.93 24.28
CA THR A 346 -21.81 -1.95 23.54
C THR A 346 -22.21 -0.82 24.48
N ILE A 347 -22.00 0.43 24.04
CA ILE A 347 -22.51 1.61 24.71
C ILE A 347 -23.59 2.25 23.84
N ARG A 348 -24.66 2.75 24.52
CA ARG A 348 -25.70 3.54 23.88
C ARG A 348 -25.59 4.98 24.35
N SER A 349 -25.58 5.90 23.40
CA SER A 349 -25.38 7.34 23.64
C SER A 349 -26.53 8.01 24.33
N GLY A 350 -26.20 8.97 25.20
CA GLY A 350 -27.12 9.84 25.90
C GLY A 350 -27.36 11.22 25.29
N GLY A 351 -26.88 11.50 24.08
CA GLY A 351 -27.18 12.79 23.41
C GLY A 351 -26.04 13.44 22.67
N THR A 352 -26.39 14.53 21.99
CA THR A 352 -25.45 15.36 21.23
C THR A 352 -24.53 16.15 22.13
N GLY A 353 -23.29 16.27 21.79
CA GLY A 353 -22.31 17.15 22.46
C GLY A 353 -20.92 16.53 22.47
N ALA A 354 -19.97 17.30 22.87
CA ALA A 354 -18.54 17.18 22.81
C ALA A 354 -17.93 15.80 22.59
N MET A 355 -17.00 15.79 21.67
CA MET A 355 -16.22 14.63 21.24
C MET A 355 -15.31 14.14 22.36
N ARG A 356 -15.58 12.98 22.91
CA ARG A 356 -14.65 12.27 23.80
C ARG A 356 -14.34 10.91 23.20
N SER A 357 -13.08 10.55 23.15
CA SER A 357 -12.66 9.22 22.70
C SER A 357 -12.82 8.22 23.84
N ALA A 358 -13.27 7.01 23.52
CA ALA A 358 -13.32 5.88 24.45
C ALA A 358 -12.56 4.68 23.86
N ARG A 359 -11.96 3.86 24.73
CA ARG A 359 -11.27 2.63 24.36
C ARG A 359 -11.38 1.59 25.47
N ILE A 360 -11.22 0.32 25.11
CA ILE A 360 -11.14 -0.78 26.07
C ILE A 360 -9.66 -1.10 26.35
N VAL A 361 -9.31 -1.10 27.63
CA VAL A 361 -7.94 -1.35 28.07
C VAL A 361 -7.91 -2.42 29.18
N SER A 362 -6.70 -2.91 29.47
CA SER A 362 -6.46 -3.77 30.63
C SER A 362 -6.92 -3.12 31.94
N ALA A 363 -7.17 -3.91 32.98
CA ALA A 363 -7.68 -3.40 34.26
C ALA A 363 -6.75 -2.39 34.94
N ASP A 364 -5.45 -2.41 34.67
CA ASP A 364 -4.48 -1.40 35.14
C ASP A 364 -4.39 -0.18 34.20
N GLY A 365 -5.05 -0.21 33.05
CA GLY A 365 -5.13 0.91 32.10
C GLY A 365 -3.96 1.04 31.14
N LYS A 366 -3.02 0.08 31.09
CA LYS A 366 -1.81 0.18 30.29
C LYS A 366 -1.95 -0.31 28.85
N ASP A 367 -2.57 -1.47 28.67
CA ASP A 367 -2.63 -2.15 27.38
C ASP A 367 -3.99 -2.00 26.73
N VAL A 368 -4.05 -1.54 25.49
CA VAL A 368 -5.29 -1.53 24.69
C VAL A 368 -5.59 -2.98 24.26
N ILE A 369 -6.83 -3.41 24.49
CA ILE A 369 -7.28 -4.77 24.09
C ILE A 369 -7.54 -4.76 22.58
N ASP A 370 -7.18 -5.85 21.91
CA ASP A 370 -7.46 -6.02 20.49
C ASP A 370 -8.97 -5.94 20.21
N GLY A 371 -9.36 -5.12 19.23
CA GLY A 371 -10.75 -4.71 18.98
C GLY A 371 -11.27 -3.63 19.93
N GLY A 372 -10.48 -3.19 20.93
CA GLY A 372 -10.82 -2.16 21.90
C GLY A 372 -10.26 -0.77 21.57
N SER A 373 -9.82 -0.52 20.35
CA SER A 373 -9.25 0.75 19.90
C SER A 373 -10.19 1.94 20.01
N PHE A 374 -9.64 3.13 19.87
CA PHE A 374 -10.39 4.38 20.02
C PHE A 374 -11.61 4.46 19.12
N ILE A 375 -12.76 4.77 19.74
CA ILE A 375 -13.94 5.23 19.04
C ILE A 375 -14.13 6.71 19.40
N PRO A 376 -14.18 7.64 18.45
CA PRO A 376 -14.57 9.01 18.73
C PRO A 376 -16.04 9.00 19.15
N VAL A 377 -16.31 9.31 20.43
CA VAL A 377 -17.67 9.38 20.97
C VAL A 377 -18.25 10.75 20.58
N SER A 378 -18.49 10.96 19.29
CA SER A 378 -19.27 12.07 18.77
C SER A 378 -20.56 11.50 18.21
N PHE A 379 -21.58 11.47 19.05
CA PHE A 379 -22.88 11.03 18.61
C PHE A 379 -23.64 12.22 18.04
N SER A 380 -24.23 12.06 16.88
CA SER A 380 -25.09 13.06 16.25
C SER A 380 -26.45 13.11 16.96
N GLU A 381 -26.89 11.96 17.50
CA GLU A 381 -28.21 11.83 18.15
C GLU A 381 -28.13 10.96 19.41
N ALA A 382 -29.11 11.15 20.29
CA ALA A 382 -29.32 10.29 21.46
C ALA A 382 -29.86 8.92 21.03
N GLY A 383 -29.27 7.85 21.59
CA GLY A 383 -29.68 6.49 21.29
C GLY A 383 -28.81 5.76 20.25
N GLU A 384 -27.82 6.42 19.63
CA GLU A 384 -26.82 5.76 18.81
C GLU A 384 -26.01 4.76 19.63
N GLU A 385 -25.67 3.63 19.03
CA GLU A 385 -24.94 2.55 19.67
C GLU A 385 -23.55 2.38 19.07
N TRP A 386 -22.55 2.14 19.94
CA TRP A 386 -21.20 1.80 19.59
C TRP A 386 -20.81 0.46 20.20
N THR A 387 -20.19 -0.40 19.41
CA THR A 387 -19.85 -1.75 19.83
C THR A 387 -18.38 -2.02 19.60
N TRP A 388 -17.67 -2.43 20.65
CA TRP A 388 -16.35 -3.04 20.55
C TRP A 388 -16.51 -4.56 20.55
N ARG A 389 -15.91 -5.23 19.61
CA ARG A 389 -15.75 -6.67 19.59
C ARG A 389 -14.32 -6.99 19.99
N LEU A 390 -14.14 -7.59 21.16
CA LEU A 390 -12.86 -7.72 21.83
C LEU A 390 -12.21 -9.06 21.51
N ARG A 391 -10.94 -9.02 21.18
CA ARG A 391 -10.08 -10.20 20.99
C ARG A 391 -8.96 -10.18 22.03
N GLY A 392 -8.35 -11.35 22.30
CA GLY A 392 -7.24 -11.44 23.26
C GLY A 392 -7.61 -11.15 24.72
N THR A 393 -8.91 -11.07 25.06
CA THR A 393 -9.35 -11.03 26.47
C THR A 393 -9.03 -12.36 27.16
N LYS A 394 -8.79 -12.30 28.47
CA LYS A 394 -8.47 -13.48 29.29
C LYS A 394 -9.66 -13.86 30.14
N GLN A 395 -9.82 -15.15 30.36
CA GLN A 395 -10.90 -15.69 31.16
C GLN A 395 -10.86 -15.18 32.60
N GLY A 396 -12.00 -14.72 33.11
CA GLY A 396 -12.14 -14.26 34.48
C GLY A 396 -11.42 -12.94 34.82
N GLN A 397 -11.03 -12.14 33.81
CA GLN A 397 -10.37 -10.84 34.03
C GLN A 397 -11.30 -9.66 33.80
N SER A 398 -11.02 -8.58 34.55
CA SER A 398 -11.68 -7.27 34.40
C SER A 398 -10.94 -6.42 33.37
N TYR A 399 -11.69 -5.53 32.71
CA TYR A 399 -11.20 -4.55 31.73
C TYR A 399 -11.78 -3.16 32.05
N ARG A 400 -11.21 -2.10 31.44
CA ARG A 400 -11.69 -0.74 31.61
C ARG A 400 -12.15 -0.14 30.31
N ILE A 401 -13.27 0.61 30.35
CA ILE A 401 -13.53 1.65 29.37
C ILE A 401 -12.77 2.89 29.85
N SER A 402 -11.79 3.33 29.10
CA SER A 402 -10.98 4.51 29.38
C SER A 402 -11.41 5.67 28.48
N PHE A 403 -11.45 6.89 29.04
CA PHE A 403 -11.91 8.10 28.34
C PHE A 403 -10.78 9.13 28.22
N PRO A 404 -9.80 8.94 27.33
CA PRO A 404 -8.71 9.88 27.16
C PRO A 404 -9.20 11.23 26.63
N VAL A 405 -8.61 12.31 27.13
CA VAL A 405 -8.87 13.66 26.66
C VAL A 405 -7.96 13.96 25.46
N PRO A 406 -8.47 14.55 24.38
CA PRO A 406 -7.62 14.97 23.25
C PRO A 406 -6.52 15.92 23.72
N GLY A 407 -5.30 15.81 23.14
CA GLY A 407 -4.11 16.55 23.57
C GLY A 407 -4.19 18.09 23.43
N THR A 408 -5.20 18.64 22.77
CA THR A 408 -5.51 20.07 22.72
C THR A 408 -6.77 20.35 23.54
N TYR A 409 -6.57 20.75 24.79
CA TYR A 409 -7.65 21.18 25.68
C TYR A 409 -8.12 22.59 25.30
N ASN A 410 -9.37 22.70 24.82
CA ASN A 410 -10.05 23.99 24.67
C ASN A 410 -10.89 24.26 25.92
N ALA A 411 -10.49 25.24 26.72
CA ALA A 411 -11.26 25.70 27.87
C ALA A 411 -12.63 26.21 27.37
N GLY A 412 -13.69 25.45 27.65
CA GLY A 412 -15.06 25.77 27.23
C GLY A 412 -15.77 24.72 26.41
N ALA A 413 -15.09 23.72 25.91
CA ALA A 413 -15.70 22.57 25.25
C ALA A 413 -16.20 21.54 26.29
N ASP A 414 -17.40 20.99 26.08
CA ASP A 414 -17.94 19.91 26.92
C ASP A 414 -17.33 18.55 26.50
N TYR A 415 -16.33 18.09 27.22
CA TYR A 415 -15.66 16.78 26.96
C TYR A 415 -16.31 15.62 27.73
N SER A 416 -17.59 15.70 28.07
CA SER A 416 -18.27 14.65 28.79
C SER A 416 -18.69 13.49 27.88
N ALA A 417 -18.52 12.25 28.35
CA ALA A 417 -19.23 11.10 27.81
C ALA A 417 -20.58 10.93 28.44
N LYS A 418 -21.63 10.73 27.65
CA LYS A 418 -23.00 10.51 28.11
C LYS A 418 -23.47 9.13 27.67
N ILE A 419 -23.80 8.25 28.61
CA ILE A 419 -24.08 6.82 28.35
C ILE A 419 -25.47 6.51 28.90
N GLN A 420 -26.42 6.14 28.03
CA GLN A 420 -27.74 5.68 28.43
C GLN A 420 -27.74 4.23 28.89
N GLU A 421 -26.96 3.39 28.23
CA GLU A 421 -26.90 1.96 28.49
C GLU A 421 -25.48 1.42 28.18
N LEU A 422 -25.07 0.48 29.00
CA LEU A 422 -23.86 -0.33 28.80
C LEU A 422 -24.28 -1.79 28.74
N ARG A 423 -23.96 -2.47 27.63
CA ARG A 423 -24.20 -3.90 27.50
C ARG A 423 -22.85 -4.63 27.36
N LEU A 424 -22.66 -5.63 28.21
CA LEU A 424 -21.45 -6.47 28.27
C LEU A 424 -21.83 -7.89 27.90
N TYR A 425 -21.06 -8.49 27.01
CA TYR A 425 -21.28 -9.84 26.53
C TYR A 425 -20.11 -10.72 26.93
N TYR A 426 -20.39 -11.78 27.65
CA TYR A 426 -19.40 -12.75 28.14
C TYR A 426 -19.65 -14.13 27.54
N SER A 427 -18.59 -14.79 27.09
CA SER A 427 -18.63 -16.13 26.52
C SER A 427 -17.66 -17.06 27.28
N PRO A 428 -17.94 -18.35 27.40
CA PRO A 428 -16.97 -19.32 27.89
C PRO A 428 -15.77 -19.48 26.95
N TYR A 429 -15.86 -18.94 25.72
CA TYR A 429 -14.81 -18.97 24.70
C TYR A 429 -14.36 -17.55 24.38
N PRO A 430 -13.08 -17.35 23.99
CA PRO A 430 -12.62 -16.05 23.49
C PRO A 430 -13.45 -15.64 22.27
N SER A 431 -13.58 -14.34 22.06
CA SER A 431 -14.30 -13.76 20.91
C SER A 431 -13.63 -14.22 19.61
N GLU A 432 -14.41 -14.87 18.78
CA GLU A 432 -14.10 -15.09 17.37
C GLU A 432 -15.11 -14.29 16.55
N GLU A 433 -14.64 -13.63 15.53
CA GLU A 433 -15.58 -13.26 14.51
C GLU A 433 -16.08 -14.53 13.83
N PRO A 434 -17.40 -14.68 13.54
CA PRO A 434 -17.78 -15.50 12.43
C PRO A 434 -16.95 -14.96 11.26
N SER A 435 -16.19 -15.80 10.59
CA SER A 435 -15.48 -15.39 9.40
C SER A 435 -16.50 -14.96 8.33
N VAL A 436 -16.92 -13.69 8.38
CA VAL A 436 -16.91 -12.93 7.17
C VAL A 436 -15.48 -13.15 6.70
N GLU A 437 -15.27 -13.69 5.50
CA GLU A 437 -13.97 -13.89 4.89
C GLU A 437 -13.08 -12.69 5.22
N VAL A 438 -12.55 -12.64 6.44
CA VAL A 438 -11.39 -11.86 6.76
C VAL A 438 -10.33 -12.67 6.05
N GLN A 439 -10.13 -12.32 4.77
CA GLN A 439 -8.81 -12.45 4.19
C GLN A 439 -7.86 -12.19 5.35
N PRO A 440 -6.97 -13.12 5.75
CA PRO A 440 -6.01 -12.83 6.80
C PRO A 440 -5.56 -11.44 6.46
N VAL A 441 -5.66 -10.51 7.42
CA VAL A 441 -5.03 -9.21 7.21
C VAL A 441 -3.60 -9.63 6.98
N PRO A 442 -3.11 -9.66 5.73
CA PRO A 442 -1.73 -9.97 5.50
C PRO A 442 -1.05 -8.96 6.40
N VAL A 443 -0.01 -9.32 7.13
CA VAL A 443 0.90 -8.30 7.66
C VAL A 443 1.18 -7.47 6.46
N LEU A 444 0.50 -6.30 6.39
CA LEU A 444 0.30 -5.56 5.17
C LEU A 444 1.70 -5.17 4.75
N ARG A 445 2.28 -5.98 3.86
CA ARG A 445 3.63 -5.72 3.38
C ARG A 445 3.45 -4.97 2.10
N ASP A 446 3.94 -3.75 2.11
CA ASP A 446 4.18 -3.02 0.89
C ASP A 446 4.84 -3.96 -0.12
N THR A 447 4.26 -4.08 -1.28
CA THR A 447 4.80 -4.85 -2.40
C THR A 447 5.38 -3.89 -3.42
N VAL A 448 6.33 -4.38 -4.22
CA VAL A 448 6.86 -3.62 -5.35
C VAL A 448 5.70 -3.21 -6.26
N PRO A 449 5.48 -1.89 -6.49
CA PRO A 449 4.38 -1.43 -7.33
C PRO A 449 4.52 -1.91 -8.78
N ASP A 450 3.40 -1.99 -9.48
CA ASP A 450 3.39 -2.14 -10.93
C ASP A 450 3.62 -0.77 -11.59
N PHE A 451 4.71 -0.65 -12.34
CA PHE A 451 5.11 0.53 -13.08
C PHE A 451 4.74 0.47 -14.58
N SER A 452 4.07 -0.58 -15.03
CA SER A 452 3.81 -0.84 -16.45
C SER A 452 2.90 0.18 -17.13
N ARG A 453 2.22 1.05 -16.34
CA ARG A 453 1.19 1.97 -16.83
C ARG A 453 1.62 3.43 -16.87
N VAL A 454 2.92 3.70 -16.82
CA VAL A 454 3.45 5.06 -16.89
C VAL A 454 3.74 5.51 -18.32
N GLY A 455 3.79 6.83 -18.52
CA GLY A 455 4.08 7.44 -19.81
C GLY A 455 2.87 7.56 -20.72
N TYR A 456 3.11 8.05 -21.93
CA TYR A 456 2.11 8.31 -22.95
C TYR A 456 1.19 7.09 -23.13
N HIS A 457 -0.15 7.31 -23.05
CA HIS A 457 -1.17 6.25 -23.13
C HIS A 457 -0.85 5.01 -22.29
N SER A 458 -0.35 5.19 -21.07
CA SER A 458 0.04 4.06 -20.20
C SER A 458 1.11 3.12 -20.80
N GLY A 459 1.95 3.61 -21.73
CA GLY A 459 2.90 2.80 -22.48
C GLY A 459 2.27 1.82 -23.48
N ASP A 460 0.97 1.92 -23.73
CA ASP A 460 0.27 1.03 -24.67
C ASP A 460 0.55 1.38 -26.14
N ASP A 461 0.61 2.68 -26.44
CA ASP A 461 0.81 3.20 -27.77
C ASP A 461 2.22 3.81 -27.95
N PRO A 462 2.81 3.72 -29.15
CA PRO A 462 3.99 4.50 -29.48
C PRO A 462 3.65 5.99 -29.56
N LEU A 463 4.66 6.88 -29.41
CA LEU A 463 4.46 8.30 -29.65
C LEU A 463 3.95 8.53 -31.07
N PRO A 464 2.93 9.37 -31.29
CA PRO A 464 2.34 9.56 -32.62
C PRO A 464 3.22 10.43 -33.50
N VAL A 465 3.17 10.22 -34.79
CA VAL A 465 3.85 11.04 -35.79
C VAL A 465 2.82 11.94 -36.49
N TYR A 466 2.72 13.19 -36.07
CA TYR A 466 1.80 14.14 -36.70
C TYR A 466 2.34 14.71 -38.01
N PRO A 467 1.45 14.91 -39.02
CA PRO A 467 1.83 15.57 -40.25
C PRO A 467 2.21 17.02 -40.01
N VAL A 468 3.20 17.51 -40.80
CA VAL A 468 3.58 18.93 -40.77
C VAL A 468 2.47 19.77 -41.43
N VAL A 469 1.82 20.62 -40.66
CA VAL A 469 0.75 21.52 -41.11
C VAL A 469 1.22 22.94 -41.32
N ARG A 470 2.38 23.31 -40.75
CA ARG A 470 3.01 24.62 -40.89
C ARG A 470 4.51 24.46 -40.81
N THR A 471 5.19 25.25 -41.66
CA THR A 471 6.65 25.30 -41.66
C THR A 471 7.10 26.75 -41.44
N LEU A 472 8.01 26.95 -40.51
CA LEU A 472 8.62 28.27 -40.22
C LEU A 472 10.10 28.25 -40.56
N ASN A 473 10.63 29.38 -40.98
CA ASN A 473 12.06 29.61 -41.14
C ASN A 473 12.55 30.56 -40.05
N PRO A 474 13.79 30.42 -39.54
CA PRO A 474 14.33 31.33 -38.55
C PRO A 474 14.39 32.77 -39.13
N PRO A 475 14.22 33.83 -38.32
CA PRO A 475 14.34 35.20 -38.78
C PRO A 475 15.72 35.48 -39.39
N ALA A 476 15.77 36.13 -40.58
CA ALA A 476 17.00 36.30 -41.36
C ALA A 476 18.07 37.11 -40.64
N ASP A 477 17.67 38.10 -39.82
CA ASP A 477 18.58 39.02 -39.14
C ASP A 477 18.85 38.67 -37.68
N GLY A 478 18.54 37.45 -37.27
CA GLY A 478 18.66 37.03 -35.89
C GLY A 478 17.71 37.75 -34.92
N ALA A 479 16.57 38.27 -35.42
CA ALA A 479 15.55 38.93 -34.62
C ALA A 479 14.83 37.93 -33.68
N ASP A 480 14.21 38.46 -32.63
CA ASP A 480 13.42 37.64 -31.68
C ASP A 480 12.30 36.87 -32.39
N ALA A 481 12.33 35.56 -32.25
CA ALA A 481 11.38 34.62 -32.84
C ALA A 481 10.18 34.31 -31.92
N THR A 482 10.13 34.84 -30.71
CA THR A 482 9.09 34.49 -29.70
C THR A 482 7.70 34.68 -30.28
N ALA A 483 7.40 35.85 -30.83
CA ALA A 483 6.08 36.19 -31.38
C ALA A 483 5.76 35.38 -32.65
N LEU A 484 6.77 35.06 -33.47
CA LEU A 484 6.59 34.26 -34.69
C LEU A 484 6.16 32.82 -34.35
N ILE A 485 6.84 32.17 -33.39
CA ILE A 485 6.51 30.81 -32.95
C ILE A 485 5.17 30.82 -32.25
N GLN A 486 4.91 31.77 -31.33
CA GLN A 486 3.64 31.86 -30.61
C GLN A 486 2.45 32.04 -31.56
N SER A 487 2.58 32.96 -32.54
CA SER A 487 1.52 33.18 -33.53
C SER A 487 1.23 31.95 -34.38
N ALA A 488 2.22 31.13 -34.67
CA ALA A 488 2.05 29.88 -35.39
C ALA A 488 1.28 28.85 -34.55
N ILE A 489 1.60 28.75 -33.26
CA ILE A 489 0.86 27.90 -32.31
C ILE A 489 -0.59 28.38 -32.21
N ASP A 490 -0.79 29.69 -32.01
CA ASP A 490 -2.11 30.30 -31.87
C ASP A 490 -3.00 30.11 -33.11
N ALA A 491 -2.40 30.21 -34.30
CA ALA A 491 -3.10 30.06 -35.56
C ALA A 491 -3.32 28.62 -36.05
N THR A 492 -2.70 27.63 -35.36
CA THR A 492 -2.88 26.21 -35.70
C THR A 492 -4.10 25.65 -34.99
N SER A 493 -5.02 25.04 -35.74
CA SER A 493 -6.21 24.36 -35.24
C SER A 493 -6.18 22.89 -35.66
N GLY A 494 -6.46 22.01 -34.70
CA GLY A 494 -6.48 20.55 -34.91
C GLY A 494 -5.09 19.91 -34.90
N PRO A 495 -5.04 18.56 -34.95
CA PRO A 495 -3.80 17.83 -34.82
C PRO A 495 -2.79 18.13 -35.93
N GLY A 496 -1.53 18.49 -35.57
CA GLY A 496 -0.50 18.73 -36.55
C GLY A 496 0.82 19.25 -35.97
N ALA A 497 1.88 19.09 -36.74
CA ALA A 497 3.21 19.58 -36.37
C ALA A 497 3.52 20.91 -37.01
N ILE A 498 4.07 21.84 -36.21
CA ILE A 498 4.70 23.08 -36.66
C ILE A 498 6.19 22.79 -36.77
N LEU A 499 6.72 22.76 -37.99
CA LEU A 499 8.12 22.47 -38.25
C LEU A 499 8.93 23.78 -38.20
N LEU A 500 9.89 23.85 -37.31
CA LEU A 500 10.94 24.81 -37.23
C LEU A 500 12.12 24.33 -38.07
N LYS A 501 12.42 25.02 -39.17
CA LYS A 501 13.55 24.63 -40.02
C LYS A 501 14.90 24.86 -39.32
N ALA A 502 15.92 24.13 -39.78
CA ALA A 502 17.31 24.30 -39.34
C ALA A 502 17.74 25.77 -39.34
N GLY A 503 18.48 26.16 -38.31
CA GLY A 503 18.99 27.47 -38.04
C GLY A 503 18.77 27.92 -36.60
N THR A 504 19.23 29.12 -36.25
CA THR A 504 19.11 29.68 -34.88
C THR A 504 17.85 30.52 -34.73
N TRP A 505 17.08 30.20 -33.73
CA TRP A 505 15.85 30.82 -33.31
C TRP A 505 16.10 31.57 -32.00
N ASN A 506 16.44 32.84 -32.08
CA ASN A 506 16.60 33.66 -30.88
C ASN A 506 15.27 33.88 -30.19
N VAL A 507 15.17 33.56 -28.90
CA VAL A 507 13.96 33.67 -28.10
C VAL A 507 14.25 34.51 -26.86
N GLU A 508 13.64 35.67 -26.76
CA GLU A 508 13.76 36.59 -25.61
C GLU A 508 12.61 36.41 -24.61
N GLY A 509 11.46 35.89 -25.07
CA GLY A 509 10.25 35.71 -24.29
C GLY A 509 9.97 34.28 -23.91
N LEU A 510 8.75 34.05 -23.37
CA LEU A 510 8.20 32.73 -23.02
C LEU A 510 7.22 32.31 -24.14
N ILE A 511 7.37 31.08 -24.60
CA ILE A 511 6.47 30.46 -25.58
C ILE A 511 5.52 29.51 -24.84
N TYR A 512 4.23 29.61 -25.13
CA TYR A 512 3.20 28.71 -24.58
C TYR A 512 2.70 27.74 -25.64
N LEU A 513 2.93 26.45 -25.41
CA LEU A 513 2.28 25.37 -26.13
C LEU A 513 1.08 24.90 -25.30
N ASP A 514 -0.01 25.62 -25.34
CA ASP A 514 -1.19 25.49 -24.49
C ASP A 514 -2.45 24.95 -25.19
N LYS A 515 -2.26 24.28 -26.33
CA LYS A 515 -3.32 23.64 -27.13
C LYS A 515 -3.08 22.14 -27.28
N SER A 516 -4.16 21.38 -27.24
CA SER A 516 -4.12 19.94 -27.51
C SER A 516 -3.86 19.64 -28.99
N GLY A 517 -3.15 18.55 -29.27
CA GLY A 517 -2.89 18.07 -30.63
C GLY A 517 -1.83 18.83 -31.40
N ILE A 518 -1.04 19.71 -30.79
CA ILE A 518 0.00 20.49 -31.45
C ILE A 518 1.39 19.96 -31.09
N VAL A 519 2.19 19.76 -32.13
CA VAL A 519 3.60 19.37 -31.98
C VAL A 519 4.51 20.50 -32.47
N LEU A 520 5.44 20.92 -31.64
CA LEU A 520 6.54 21.79 -32.07
C LEU A 520 7.75 20.88 -32.41
N ARG A 521 8.12 20.84 -33.68
CA ARG A 521 9.14 19.94 -34.19
C ARG A 521 10.26 20.70 -34.89
N GLY A 522 11.52 20.35 -34.57
CA GLY A 522 12.71 20.82 -35.28
C GLY A 522 13.27 19.79 -36.27
N GLU A 523 14.49 20.05 -36.74
CA GLU A 523 15.30 19.15 -37.58
C GLU A 523 16.55 18.67 -36.85
N GLY A 524 16.37 18.27 -35.56
CA GLY A 524 17.44 17.78 -34.68
C GLY A 524 18.35 18.89 -34.17
N GLU A 525 19.60 18.58 -33.91
CA GLU A 525 20.64 19.53 -33.42
C GLU A 525 20.85 20.76 -34.33
N SER A 526 20.35 20.71 -35.55
CA SER A 526 20.44 21.84 -36.48
C SER A 526 19.36 22.91 -36.29
N THR A 527 18.31 22.62 -35.55
CA THR A 527 17.29 23.59 -35.11
C THR A 527 17.60 24.02 -33.70
N VAL A 528 18.15 25.23 -33.54
CA VAL A 528 18.63 25.75 -32.26
C VAL A 528 17.68 26.82 -31.74
N ILE A 529 16.94 26.54 -30.65
CA ILE A 529 16.26 27.60 -29.90
C ILE A 529 17.26 28.19 -28.90
N ARG A 530 17.67 29.44 -29.13
CA ARG A 530 18.62 30.12 -28.28
C ARG A 530 17.89 31.15 -27.40
N ALA A 531 17.89 30.88 -26.09
CA ALA A 531 17.38 31.82 -25.11
C ALA A 531 18.33 33.01 -24.99
N CYS A 532 17.89 34.20 -25.40
CA CYS A 532 18.72 35.36 -25.50
C CYS A 532 18.50 36.35 -24.35
N GLY A 533 19.58 37.11 -24.07
CA GLY A 533 19.56 38.26 -23.19
C GLY A 533 19.54 37.92 -21.69
N LYS A 534 19.66 39.00 -20.92
CA LYS A 534 19.51 38.94 -19.46
C LYS A 534 18.05 38.79 -19.09
N ARG A 535 17.74 37.73 -18.36
CA ARG A 535 16.34 37.41 -18.01
C ARG A 535 15.98 37.80 -16.57
N GLY A 536 16.96 38.32 -15.82
CA GLY A 536 16.85 38.53 -14.39
C GLY A 536 16.86 37.18 -13.62
N TYR A 537 17.42 37.17 -12.43
CA TYR A 537 17.35 36.01 -11.58
C TYR A 537 15.88 35.65 -11.31
N LYS A 538 15.37 34.63 -11.96
CA LYS A 538 14.00 34.15 -11.79
C LYS A 538 14.02 32.64 -11.68
N LEU A 539 13.94 32.15 -10.47
CA LEU A 539 13.72 30.71 -10.21
C LEU A 539 12.52 30.24 -11.06
N ASN A 540 12.70 29.16 -11.83
CA ASN A 540 11.70 28.59 -12.75
C ASN A 540 11.36 29.47 -14.00
N ASP A 541 12.18 30.44 -14.39
CA ASP A 541 12.08 31.03 -15.72
C ASP A 541 12.23 29.94 -16.80
N VAL A 542 11.47 30.02 -17.88
CA VAL A 542 11.42 28.96 -18.90
C VAL A 542 11.29 29.51 -20.30
N VAL A 543 11.82 28.81 -21.29
CA VAL A 543 11.71 29.17 -22.71
C VAL A 543 10.39 28.68 -23.29
N ILE A 544 10.03 27.39 -23.06
CA ILE A 544 8.74 26.84 -23.52
C ILE A 544 7.99 26.25 -22.34
N GLN A 545 6.76 26.71 -22.12
CA GLN A 545 5.82 26.06 -21.23
C GLN A 545 4.80 25.25 -22.05
N MET A 546 4.80 23.93 -21.92
CA MET A 546 3.77 23.06 -22.48
C MET A 546 2.71 22.79 -21.43
N GLY A 547 1.43 23.05 -21.77
CA GLY A 547 0.32 22.76 -20.88
C GLY A 547 -0.62 23.93 -20.63
N HIS A 548 -1.72 23.68 -19.93
CA HIS A 548 -2.72 24.72 -19.64
C HIS A 548 -2.16 25.77 -18.66
N ARG A 549 -2.26 27.06 -19.04
CA ARG A 549 -1.56 28.16 -18.33
C ARG A 549 -1.95 28.29 -16.85
N ASN A 550 -3.24 28.16 -16.54
CA ASN A 550 -3.81 28.54 -15.25
C ASN A 550 -4.60 27.41 -14.56
N SER A 551 -4.45 26.17 -15.03
CA SER A 551 -5.19 25.03 -14.45
C SER A 551 -4.60 24.62 -13.11
N THR A 552 -5.47 24.27 -12.18
CA THR A 552 -5.15 23.66 -10.89
C THR A 552 -6.09 22.49 -10.62
N ARG A 553 -5.69 21.60 -9.72
CA ARG A 553 -6.55 20.50 -9.29
C ARG A 553 -7.77 21.03 -8.55
N VAL A 554 -8.96 20.60 -8.98
CA VAL A 554 -10.22 20.86 -8.28
C VAL A 554 -10.68 19.59 -7.62
N LEU A 555 -10.89 19.62 -6.30
CA LEU A 555 -11.42 18.50 -5.52
C LEU A 555 -12.92 18.71 -5.29
N ASP A 556 -13.74 17.74 -5.69
CA ASP A 556 -15.15 17.72 -5.31
C ASP A 556 -15.28 17.10 -3.90
N ARG A 557 -15.18 17.97 -2.89
CA ARG A 557 -15.21 17.56 -1.48
C ARG A 557 -16.56 16.97 -1.03
N SER A 558 -17.64 17.14 -1.80
CA SER A 558 -18.91 16.51 -1.52
C SER A 558 -18.92 15.00 -1.74
N THR A 559 -17.94 14.50 -2.51
CA THR A 559 -17.74 13.07 -2.79
C THR A 559 -16.74 12.42 -1.84
N ALA A 560 -16.12 13.19 -0.94
CA ALA A 560 -15.11 12.65 -0.03
C ALA A 560 -15.70 11.55 0.84
N THR A 561 -15.09 10.36 0.78
CA THR A 561 -15.53 9.21 1.56
C THR A 561 -14.33 8.52 2.21
N PRO A 562 -14.42 8.09 3.47
CA PRO A 562 -13.37 7.36 4.15
C PRO A 562 -13.03 6.04 3.44
N ILE A 563 -11.76 5.70 3.41
CA ILE A 563 -11.26 4.35 3.13
C ILE A 563 -11.45 3.55 4.43
N VAL A 564 -12.17 2.42 4.37
CA VAL A 564 -12.64 1.68 5.55
C VAL A 564 -11.84 0.43 5.90
N GLU A 565 -10.88 0.08 5.07
CA GLU A 565 -9.91 -0.99 5.33
C GLU A 565 -8.51 -0.50 4.96
N ASP A 566 -7.51 -1.01 5.63
CA ASP A 566 -6.12 -0.76 5.29
C ASP A 566 -5.86 -1.15 3.84
N ALA A 567 -5.23 -0.27 3.11
CA ALA A 567 -4.84 -0.49 1.73
C ALA A 567 -3.33 -0.34 1.58
N VAL A 568 -2.69 -1.29 0.89
CA VAL A 568 -1.22 -1.39 0.84
C VAL A 568 -0.62 -0.88 -0.45
N CYS A 569 0.64 -0.49 -0.37
CA CYS A 569 1.46 -0.21 -1.54
C CYS A 569 1.49 -1.44 -2.48
N GLY A 570 1.24 -1.20 -3.76
CA GLY A 570 1.09 -2.22 -4.80
C GLY A 570 -0.34 -2.65 -5.10
N GLN A 571 -1.30 -2.32 -4.24
CA GLN A 571 -2.72 -2.68 -4.41
C GLN A 571 -3.42 -1.76 -5.42
N PHE A 572 -4.30 -2.32 -6.25
CA PHE A 572 -5.05 -1.59 -7.28
C PHE A 572 -6.47 -1.19 -6.89
N TYR A 573 -6.85 -1.29 -5.65
CA TYR A 573 -8.18 -0.92 -5.18
C TYR A 573 -8.15 -0.33 -3.78
N VAL A 574 -9.23 0.35 -3.43
CA VAL A 574 -9.53 0.78 -2.06
C VAL A 574 -10.97 0.41 -1.73
N LYS A 575 -11.25 0.06 -0.48
CA LYS A 575 -12.62 -0.11 0.00
C LYS A 575 -13.08 1.15 0.72
N VAL A 576 -14.24 1.67 0.32
CA VAL A 576 -14.74 2.96 0.81
C VAL A 576 -16.08 2.82 1.52
N GLN A 577 -16.40 3.77 2.40
CA GLN A 577 -17.66 3.79 3.13
C GLN A 577 -18.88 4.04 2.21
N ASN A 578 -18.73 4.94 1.24
CA ASN A 578 -19.80 5.26 0.30
C ASN A 578 -19.33 5.12 -1.16
N PRO A 579 -19.52 3.96 -1.80
CA PRO A 579 -19.10 3.72 -3.19
C PRO A 579 -20.00 4.41 -4.22
N LEU A 580 -21.22 4.84 -3.86
CA LEU A 580 -22.21 5.38 -4.80
C LEU A 580 -21.80 6.72 -5.44
N HIS A 581 -20.77 7.36 -4.92
CA HIS A 581 -20.22 8.57 -5.51
C HIS A 581 -19.39 8.32 -6.78
N PHE A 582 -18.95 7.07 -7.02
CA PHE A 582 -17.94 6.77 -8.03
C PHE A 582 -18.48 5.90 -9.16
N LEU A 583 -18.04 6.22 -10.37
CA LEU A 583 -18.33 5.45 -11.60
C LEU A 583 -17.02 5.17 -12.33
N PRO A 584 -16.96 4.09 -13.14
CA PRO A 584 -15.84 3.86 -14.04
C PRO A 584 -15.56 5.09 -14.92
N GLY A 585 -14.30 5.49 -15.04
CA GLY A 585 -13.87 6.70 -15.76
C GLY A 585 -13.74 7.95 -14.87
N ASP A 586 -14.25 7.95 -13.64
CA ASP A 586 -14.07 9.07 -12.72
C ASP A 586 -12.59 9.24 -12.34
N ARG A 587 -12.11 10.49 -12.36
CA ARG A 587 -10.84 10.83 -11.74
C ARG A 587 -11.03 11.05 -10.25
N VAL A 588 -10.14 10.43 -9.49
CA VAL A 588 -10.17 10.49 -8.03
C VAL A 588 -8.77 10.76 -7.49
N VAL A 589 -8.70 11.30 -6.30
CA VAL A 589 -7.48 11.28 -5.50
C VAL A 589 -7.66 10.35 -4.32
N VAL A 590 -6.72 9.47 -4.12
CA VAL A 590 -6.50 8.84 -2.82
C VAL A 590 -5.78 9.88 -1.97
N TYR A 591 -6.44 10.31 -0.91
CA TYR A 591 -5.92 11.34 -0.01
C TYR A 591 -5.56 10.73 1.33
N ARG A 592 -4.36 11.01 1.80
CA ARG A 592 -3.90 10.70 3.15
C ARG A 592 -3.40 11.96 3.82
N ARG A 593 -3.97 12.30 4.96
CA ARG A 593 -3.47 13.40 5.78
C ARG A 593 -2.29 12.90 6.62
N PRO A 594 -1.14 13.57 6.61
CA PRO A 594 -0.07 13.30 7.55
C PRO A 594 -0.57 13.53 8.98
N THR A 595 -0.41 12.53 9.85
CA THR A 595 -0.74 12.65 11.28
C THR A 595 0.52 12.84 12.09
N GLN A 596 0.41 13.36 13.31
CA GLN A 596 1.57 13.53 14.20
C GLN A 596 2.15 12.17 14.61
N GLU A 597 1.28 11.17 14.79
CA GLU A 597 1.65 9.79 15.10
C GLU A 597 2.54 9.20 13.99
N TRP A 598 2.15 9.39 12.73
CA TRP A 598 2.96 8.98 11.60
C TRP A 598 4.29 9.71 11.53
N ILE A 599 4.30 11.04 11.69
CA ILE A 599 5.52 11.86 11.67
C ILE A 599 6.48 11.41 12.77
N ASN A 600 5.97 11.13 13.97
CA ASN A 600 6.76 10.62 15.10
C ASN A 600 7.29 9.20 14.81
N ALA A 601 6.49 8.33 14.22
CA ALA A 601 6.90 6.95 13.88
C ALA A 601 8.05 6.93 12.87
N ILE A 602 8.05 7.84 11.90
CA ILE A 602 9.15 8.01 10.94
C ILE A 602 10.24 8.97 11.44
N LYS A 603 10.14 9.50 12.68
CA LYS A 603 11.10 10.38 13.37
C LYS A 603 11.40 11.69 12.64
N MET A 604 10.42 12.22 11.93
CA MET A 604 10.58 13.47 11.17
C MET A 604 10.12 14.71 11.96
N ASP A 605 9.53 14.54 13.11
CA ASP A 605 9.23 15.61 14.07
C ASP A 605 10.49 16.40 14.46
N MET A 606 11.63 15.72 14.60
CA MET A 606 12.93 16.33 14.91
C MET A 606 13.46 17.28 13.82
N TYR A 607 12.97 17.17 12.59
CA TYR A 607 13.32 18.04 11.45
C TYR A 607 12.21 19.04 11.11
N GLY A 608 11.25 19.26 12.00
CA GLY A 608 10.21 20.26 11.88
C GLY A 608 9.01 19.84 11.02
N TRP A 609 8.91 18.57 10.60
CA TRP A 609 7.73 18.10 9.92
C TRP A 609 6.52 18.14 10.86
N ASN A 610 5.39 18.56 10.31
CA ASN A 610 4.14 18.65 11.08
C ASN A 610 2.94 18.35 10.18
N PRO A 611 1.78 17.94 10.74
CA PRO A 611 0.62 17.53 9.95
C PRO A 611 0.06 18.58 8.98
N ASN A 612 0.41 19.85 9.14
CA ASN A 612 -0.07 20.93 8.28
C ASN A 612 0.92 21.32 7.17
N ALA A 613 2.15 20.75 7.20
CA ALA A 613 3.19 21.11 6.24
C ALA A 613 2.85 20.66 4.83
N PHE A 614 2.22 19.50 4.65
CA PHE A 614 1.87 18.97 3.34
C PHE A 614 0.75 17.94 3.43
N ASN A 615 0.09 17.70 2.29
CA ASN A 615 -0.90 16.65 2.13
C ASN A 615 -0.43 15.67 1.05
N LEU A 616 -0.76 14.40 1.23
CA LEU A 616 -0.39 13.34 0.31
C LEU A 616 -1.60 13.00 -0.57
N TYR A 617 -1.47 13.24 -1.87
CA TYR A 617 -2.50 13.01 -2.88
C TYR A 617 -1.95 12.15 -4.00
N TRP A 618 -2.65 11.08 -4.36
CA TRP A 618 -2.36 10.24 -5.53
C TRP A 618 -3.56 10.25 -6.46
N GLU A 619 -3.40 10.78 -7.66
CA GLU A 619 -4.47 10.83 -8.66
C GLU A 619 -4.58 9.47 -9.36
N ARG A 620 -5.81 8.99 -9.52
CA ARG A 620 -6.14 7.71 -10.15
C ARG A 620 -7.41 7.83 -10.97
N VAL A 621 -7.64 6.86 -11.86
CA VAL A 621 -8.90 6.71 -12.58
C VAL A 621 -9.60 5.45 -12.10
N VAL A 622 -10.90 5.56 -11.81
CA VAL A 622 -11.72 4.41 -11.42
C VAL A 622 -11.93 3.50 -12.63
N THR A 623 -11.56 2.23 -12.52
CA THR A 623 -11.73 1.23 -13.59
C THR A 623 -13.02 0.41 -13.42
N SER A 624 -13.35 0.04 -12.17
CA SER A 624 -14.62 -0.61 -11.82
C SER A 624 -15.04 -0.30 -10.38
N VAL A 625 -16.32 -0.56 -10.09
CA VAL A 625 -16.91 -0.44 -8.75
C VAL A 625 -17.62 -1.76 -8.43
N GLU A 626 -17.15 -2.47 -7.38
CA GLU A 626 -17.66 -3.78 -6.98
C GLU A 626 -18.01 -3.78 -5.49
N GLY A 627 -19.29 -3.63 -5.18
CA GLY A 627 -19.71 -3.41 -3.80
C GLY A 627 -19.12 -2.11 -3.25
N ASN A 628 -18.35 -2.17 -2.17
CA ASN A 628 -17.61 -1.03 -1.62
C ASN A 628 -16.16 -0.92 -2.12
N CYS A 629 -15.74 -1.82 -3.01
CA CYS A 629 -14.41 -1.86 -3.59
C CYS A 629 -14.34 -0.97 -4.84
N ILE A 630 -13.44 0.01 -4.84
CA ILE A 630 -13.17 0.90 -5.97
C ILE A 630 -11.84 0.50 -6.59
N TRP A 631 -11.89 -0.05 -7.80
CA TRP A 631 -10.70 -0.44 -8.55
C TRP A 631 -10.12 0.77 -9.29
N LEU A 632 -8.79 0.84 -9.31
CA LEU A 632 -8.01 1.96 -9.82
C LEU A 632 -7.16 1.53 -11.02
N ASP A 633 -6.86 2.46 -11.90
CA ASP A 633 -6.02 2.25 -13.08
C ASP A 633 -4.54 2.00 -12.75
N ASN A 634 -4.05 2.57 -11.69
CA ASN A 634 -2.67 2.46 -11.21
C ASN A 634 -2.64 2.05 -9.73
N PRO A 635 -1.59 1.35 -9.28
CA PRO A 635 -1.50 0.90 -7.91
C PRO A 635 -1.34 2.05 -6.92
N LEU A 636 -1.64 1.78 -5.67
CA LEU A 636 -1.19 2.60 -4.57
C LEU A 636 0.34 2.52 -4.48
N VAL A 637 0.98 3.64 -4.31
CA VAL A 637 2.44 3.73 -4.11
C VAL A 637 2.81 4.08 -2.67
N MET A 638 1.82 4.09 -1.81
CA MET A 638 1.97 4.23 -0.37
C MET A 638 0.79 3.57 0.33
N SER A 639 1.05 2.89 1.44
CA SER A 639 0.02 2.29 2.25
C SER A 639 -0.81 3.34 2.98
N VAL A 640 -2.12 3.13 3.01
CA VAL A 640 -3.11 3.93 3.72
C VAL A 640 -3.67 3.07 4.83
N THR A 641 -3.22 3.29 6.06
CA THR A 641 -3.52 2.43 7.21
C THR A 641 -4.22 3.21 8.30
N GLU A 642 -5.14 2.55 9.01
CA GLU A 642 -5.86 3.14 10.14
C GLU A 642 -4.89 3.57 11.25
N GLU A 643 -3.83 2.82 11.48
CA GLU A 643 -2.76 3.15 12.45
C GLU A 643 -2.25 4.58 12.31
N PHE A 644 -2.15 5.09 11.08
CA PHE A 644 -1.65 6.43 10.77
C PHE A 644 -2.73 7.39 10.26
N GLY A 645 -3.99 7.17 10.67
CA GLY A 645 -5.10 8.09 10.40
C GLY A 645 -5.88 7.81 9.13
N GLY A 646 -5.66 6.66 8.48
CA GLY A 646 -6.43 6.22 7.31
C GLY A 646 -6.35 7.18 6.12
N GLY A 647 -7.36 7.16 5.28
CA GLY A 647 -7.44 8.01 4.09
C GLY A 647 -8.85 8.20 3.60
N SER A 648 -8.97 8.95 2.52
CA SER A 648 -10.24 9.20 1.83
C SER A 648 -10.07 9.13 0.32
N LEU A 649 -11.13 8.72 -0.37
CA LEU A 649 -11.25 8.82 -1.82
C LEU A 649 -12.13 10.03 -2.16
N ILE A 650 -11.66 10.86 -3.10
CA ILE A 650 -12.31 12.14 -3.44
C ILE A 650 -12.26 12.32 -4.95
N LYS A 651 -13.38 12.66 -5.61
CA LYS A 651 -13.35 13.01 -7.04
C LYS A 651 -12.53 14.28 -7.26
N CYS A 652 -11.81 14.30 -8.38
CA CYS A 652 -11.03 15.46 -8.80
C CYS A 652 -11.18 15.72 -10.29
N SER A 653 -10.80 16.92 -10.71
CA SER A 653 -10.68 17.30 -12.10
C SER A 653 -9.48 18.22 -12.32
N TRP A 654 -8.98 18.19 -13.54
CA TRP A 654 -7.99 19.09 -14.09
C TRP A 654 -8.41 19.55 -15.47
N ASP A 655 -8.11 20.76 -15.80
CA ASP A 655 -8.17 21.27 -17.17
C ASP A 655 -6.78 21.13 -17.80
N ARG A 656 -6.55 20.02 -18.51
CA ARG A 656 -5.27 19.64 -19.12
C ARG A 656 -5.33 19.72 -20.64
N ILE A 657 -4.22 20.13 -21.28
CA ILE A 657 -4.03 19.82 -22.69
C ILE A 657 -3.61 18.35 -22.84
N SER A 658 -3.81 17.81 -24.04
CA SER A 658 -3.39 16.44 -24.36
C SER A 658 -2.87 16.33 -25.79
N GLU A 659 -2.21 15.19 -26.09
CA GLU A 659 -1.77 14.86 -27.45
C GLU A 659 -0.84 15.92 -28.07
N SER A 660 0.06 16.51 -27.27
CA SER A 660 0.97 17.57 -27.71
C SER A 660 2.41 17.22 -27.38
N GLY A 661 3.34 17.70 -28.20
CA GLY A 661 4.74 17.33 -28.05
C GLY A 661 5.75 18.39 -28.47
N ILE A 662 6.99 18.23 -28.00
CA ILE A 662 8.17 18.99 -28.42
C ILE A 662 9.21 17.99 -28.90
N GLU A 663 9.64 18.12 -30.16
CA GLU A 663 10.45 17.10 -30.80
C GLU A 663 11.65 17.66 -31.56
N GLN A 664 12.79 16.98 -31.50
CA GLN A 664 13.93 17.16 -32.37
C GLN A 664 14.42 18.63 -32.40
N ILE A 665 14.62 19.23 -31.22
CA ILE A 665 15.08 20.63 -31.04
C ILE A 665 16.29 20.64 -30.12
N HIS A 666 17.29 21.43 -30.48
CA HIS A 666 18.40 21.78 -29.60
C HIS A 666 18.09 23.12 -28.89
N PHE A 667 18.26 23.19 -27.59
CA PHE A 667 18.11 24.39 -26.78
C PHE A 667 19.46 24.87 -26.27
N ASP A 668 19.74 26.16 -26.40
CA ASP A 668 20.92 26.83 -25.87
C ASP A 668 20.52 28.08 -25.09
N SER A 669 21.32 28.54 -24.16
CA SER A 669 21.10 29.77 -23.39
C SER A 669 22.33 30.63 -23.39
N ASP A 670 22.13 31.92 -23.70
CA ASP A 670 23.17 32.95 -23.47
C ASP A 670 23.46 33.02 -21.97
N TYR A 671 24.71 33.24 -21.59
CA TYR A 671 25.15 33.49 -20.23
C TYR A 671 26.42 34.35 -20.22
N ASP A 672 26.78 34.98 -19.10
CA ASP A 672 28.01 35.72 -18.93
C ASP A 672 29.18 34.77 -18.64
N GLU A 673 29.98 34.50 -19.67
CA GLU A 673 31.14 33.61 -19.61
C GLU A 673 32.23 34.06 -18.63
N THR A 674 32.16 35.32 -18.14
CA THR A 674 33.15 35.87 -17.21
C THR A 674 32.85 35.59 -15.73
N LEU A 675 31.63 35.10 -15.41
CA LEU A 675 31.20 34.85 -14.06
C LEU A 675 31.59 33.43 -13.61
N TYR A 676 32.42 33.37 -12.57
CA TYR A 676 32.88 32.09 -11.98
C TYR A 676 32.73 32.10 -10.47
N ASP A 677 32.44 30.93 -9.93
CA ASP A 677 32.60 30.63 -8.51
C ASP A 677 33.95 29.92 -8.31
N ASP A 678 34.78 30.47 -7.48
CA ASP A 678 36.08 29.92 -7.06
C ASP A 678 36.28 29.91 -5.55
N THR A 679 35.26 30.33 -4.80
CA THR A 679 35.34 30.56 -3.34
C THR A 679 34.41 29.72 -2.49
N SER A 680 33.29 29.23 -3.05
CA SER A 680 32.33 28.44 -2.32
C SER A 680 32.89 27.07 -1.91
N LEU A 681 32.20 26.41 -0.98
CA LEU A 681 32.51 25.01 -0.61
C LEU A 681 32.41 24.07 -1.83
N TYR A 682 31.55 24.39 -2.79
CA TYR A 682 31.43 23.63 -4.02
C TYR A 682 32.63 23.87 -4.94
N ALA A 683 33.09 25.12 -5.08
CA ALA A 683 34.31 25.42 -5.84
C ALA A 683 35.55 24.78 -5.20
N ILE A 684 35.65 24.79 -3.87
CA ILE A 684 36.71 24.06 -3.13
C ILE A 684 36.64 22.56 -3.40
N ARG A 685 35.44 21.99 -3.45
CA ARG A 685 35.17 20.56 -3.64
C ARG A 685 35.40 20.10 -5.09
N TRP A 686 34.96 20.90 -6.08
CA TRP A 686 34.83 20.49 -7.47
C TRP A 686 35.74 21.25 -8.43
N GLY A 687 36.42 22.28 -7.96
CA GLY A 687 37.19 23.20 -8.77
C GLY A 687 36.36 24.42 -9.20
N ARG A 688 37.03 25.42 -9.81
CA ARG A 688 36.41 26.62 -10.35
C ARG A 688 35.40 26.28 -11.46
N TYR A 689 34.21 26.89 -11.46
CA TYR A 689 33.16 26.62 -12.42
C TYR A 689 32.35 27.90 -12.76
N GLN A 690 31.71 27.93 -13.92
CA GLN A 690 30.87 29.05 -14.37
C GLN A 690 29.54 29.06 -13.61
N CYS A 691 29.07 30.24 -13.17
CA CYS A 691 27.97 30.36 -12.21
C CYS A 691 27.00 31.51 -12.49
N ASP A 692 26.93 32.00 -13.74
CA ASP A 692 25.91 32.98 -14.10
C ASP A 692 24.50 32.42 -13.82
N GLU A 693 23.61 33.29 -13.33
CA GLU A 693 22.19 32.93 -13.08
C GLU A 693 21.24 34.00 -13.64
N ASP A 694 21.80 35.04 -14.38
CA ASP A 694 21.00 36.06 -15.07
C ASP A 694 20.69 35.64 -16.52
N HIS A 695 20.26 34.37 -16.68
CA HIS A 695 19.90 33.77 -17.96
C HIS A 695 18.76 32.75 -17.82
N ALA A 696 18.42 31.98 -18.89
CA ALA A 696 17.31 31.04 -18.84
C ALA A 696 17.56 29.90 -17.84
N TRP A 697 16.55 29.61 -17.01
CA TRP A 697 16.61 28.57 -16.02
C TRP A 697 16.25 27.20 -16.60
N ASN A 698 15.06 27.07 -17.20
CA ASN A 698 14.59 25.81 -17.74
C ASN A 698 14.38 25.95 -19.26
N ALA A 699 14.71 24.90 -20.02
CA ALA A 699 14.37 24.87 -21.44
C ALA A 699 12.87 24.61 -21.62
N ILE A 700 12.33 23.57 -20.96
CA ILE A 700 10.93 23.15 -21.08
C ILE A 700 10.34 22.92 -19.69
N ASN A 701 9.19 23.55 -19.42
CA ASN A 701 8.32 23.18 -18.31
C ASN A 701 7.04 22.52 -18.86
N ILE A 702 6.60 21.44 -18.23
CA ILE A 702 5.32 20.79 -18.52
C ILE A 702 4.40 20.98 -17.32
N ARG A 703 3.20 21.50 -17.55
CA ARG A 703 2.24 21.77 -16.47
C ARG A 703 0.82 21.57 -16.95
N ALA A 704 -0.02 20.89 -16.15
CA ALA A 704 -1.40 20.63 -16.52
C ALA A 704 -1.54 20.09 -17.95
N ALA A 705 -0.84 19.01 -18.20
CA ALA A 705 -0.78 18.30 -19.47
C ALA A 705 -0.91 16.79 -19.25
N GLU A 706 -1.56 16.09 -20.19
CA GLU A 706 -1.77 14.66 -20.11
C GLU A 706 -1.53 14.02 -21.48
N ASN A 707 -0.94 12.83 -21.52
CA ASN A 707 -0.58 12.15 -22.77
C ASN A 707 0.20 13.09 -23.72
N CYS A 708 1.21 13.78 -23.17
CA CYS A 708 2.11 14.65 -23.90
C CYS A 708 3.54 14.14 -23.84
N TRP A 709 4.41 14.67 -24.72
CA TRP A 709 5.79 14.16 -24.80
C TRP A 709 6.83 15.20 -25.15
N VAL A 710 8.09 14.87 -24.80
CA VAL A 710 9.31 15.51 -25.27
C VAL A 710 10.23 14.42 -25.80
N SER A 711 10.61 14.50 -27.08
CA SER A 711 11.40 13.46 -27.71
C SER A 711 12.54 13.99 -28.57
N GLY A 712 13.75 13.45 -28.38
CA GLY A 712 14.93 13.85 -29.16
C GLY A 712 15.34 15.31 -28.95
N VAL A 713 15.18 15.84 -27.76
CA VAL A 713 15.56 17.22 -27.37
C VAL A 713 16.90 17.19 -26.65
N SER A 714 17.79 18.15 -26.98
CA SER A 714 18.98 18.41 -26.20
C SER A 714 18.99 19.84 -25.67
N ALA A 715 19.57 20.05 -24.50
CA ALA A 715 19.72 21.37 -23.91
C ALA A 715 21.12 21.56 -23.34
N ILE A 716 21.67 22.79 -23.51
CA ILE A 716 22.99 23.17 -23.00
C ILE A 716 22.89 24.53 -22.33
N HIS A 717 23.69 24.76 -21.29
CA HIS A 717 23.88 26.02 -20.58
C HIS A 717 22.69 26.51 -19.73
N TYR A 718 21.63 25.76 -19.54
CA TYR A 718 20.51 26.14 -18.68
C TYR A 718 20.89 26.07 -17.18
N ALA A 719 20.33 26.97 -16.37
CA ALA A 719 20.65 27.04 -14.95
C ALA A 719 19.95 25.91 -14.13
N GLY A 720 18.77 25.51 -14.53
CA GLY A 720 17.89 24.56 -13.83
C GLY A 720 17.71 23.22 -14.57
N SER A 721 16.65 23.12 -15.37
CA SER A 721 16.23 21.84 -15.96
C SER A 721 16.17 21.89 -17.50
N THR A 722 16.51 20.76 -18.12
CA THR A 722 16.15 20.51 -19.52
C THR A 722 14.64 20.29 -19.64
N VAL A 723 14.06 19.43 -18.78
CA VAL A 723 12.61 19.21 -18.70
C VAL A 723 12.19 19.16 -17.24
N ASP A 724 11.35 20.11 -16.83
CA ASP A 724 10.72 20.12 -15.51
C ASP A 724 9.22 19.76 -15.65
N MET A 725 8.84 18.56 -15.19
CA MET A 725 7.47 18.07 -15.20
C MET A 725 6.77 18.49 -13.93
N MET A 726 6.05 19.60 -14.02
CA MET A 726 5.46 20.32 -12.89
C MET A 726 4.03 19.83 -12.57
N MET A 727 3.37 20.58 -11.72
CA MET A 727 2.03 20.34 -11.21
C MET A 727 1.00 20.03 -12.31
N GLY A 728 0.33 18.89 -12.20
CA GLY A 728 -0.70 18.45 -13.15
C GLY A 728 -0.17 17.72 -14.39
N SER A 729 1.13 17.45 -14.45
CA SER A 729 1.70 16.56 -15.47
C SER A 729 1.28 15.12 -15.20
N TYR A 730 0.68 14.44 -16.18
CA TYR A 730 0.11 13.12 -16.05
C TYR A 730 0.31 12.32 -17.36
N HIS A 731 0.77 11.07 -17.30
CA HIS A 731 1.09 10.29 -18.50
C HIS A 731 2.05 10.99 -19.48
N ILE A 732 3.09 11.67 -18.97
CA ILE A 732 4.10 12.32 -19.80
C ILE A 732 5.19 11.32 -20.16
N THR A 733 5.66 11.37 -21.41
CA THR A 733 6.87 10.65 -21.84
C THR A 733 7.95 11.64 -22.25
N VAL A 734 9.13 11.54 -21.65
CA VAL A 734 10.36 12.23 -22.06
C VAL A 734 11.37 11.19 -22.49
N GLU A 735 11.75 11.18 -23.76
CA GLU A 735 12.64 10.15 -24.28
C GLU A 735 13.73 10.67 -25.21
N ASN A 736 14.88 9.99 -25.20
CA ASN A 736 16.01 10.28 -26.08
C ASN A 736 16.49 11.75 -25.96
N CYS A 737 16.47 12.30 -24.75
CA CYS A 737 16.82 13.69 -24.47
C CYS A 737 18.18 13.80 -23.76
N ALA A 738 18.82 14.98 -23.87
CA ALA A 738 20.13 15.23 -23.28
C ALA A 738 20.21 16.58 -22.56
N SER A 739 20.75 16.60 -21.33
CA SER A 739 21.14 17.78 -20.58
C SER A 739 22.66 17.88 -20.56
N ARG A 740 23.22 19.04 -20.89
CA ARG A 740 24.67 19.20 -20.97
C ARG A 740 25.11 20.55 -20.41
N HIS A 741 26.22 20.54 -19.67
CA HIS A 741 26.93 21.74 -19.27
C HIS A 741 26.03 22.85 -18.64
N PRO A 742 25.26 22.56 -17.59
CA PRO A 742 24.44 23.58 -16.95
C PRO A 742 25.28 24.68 -16.33
N ILE A 743 24.81 25.93 -16.43
CA ILE A 743 25.50 27.14 -15.94
C ILE A 743 24.68 27.71 -14.78
N SER A 744 25.17 27.58 -13.57
CA SER A 744 24.60 28.16 -12.35
C SER A 744 25.47 27.80 -11.15
N THR A 745 25.15 28.32 -9.97
CA THR A 745 25.78 27.84 -8.75
C THR A 745 25.42 26.36 -8.51
N ILE A 746 26.37 25.57 -7.98
CA ILE A 746 26.14 24.17 -7.62
C ILE A 746 25.44 24.12 -6.23
N SER A 747 24.19 24.55 -6.19
CA SER A 747 23.42 24.63 -4.93
C SER A 747 21.95 24.23 -5.13
N GLY A 748 21.11 24.32 -4.10
CA GLY A 748 19.70 23.91 -4.13
C GLY A 748 18.90 24.57 -5.26
N SER A 749 17.93 23.85 -5.83
CA SER A 749 17.04 24.26 -6.93
C SER A 749 17.72 24.50 -8.29
N ARG A 750 18.94 24.01 -8.48
CA ARG A 750 19.73 24.22 -9.70
C ARG A 750 20.27 22.91 -10.22
N ARG A 751 20.43 22.83 -11.57
CA ARG A 751 21.02 21.69 -12.27
C ARG A 751 20.27 20.38 -12.00
N TYR A 752 18.93 20.42 -12.16
CA TYR A 752 18.01 19.29 -12.08
C TYR A 752 17.58 18.90 -13.49
N ALA A 753 18.38 18.14 -14.20
CA ALA A 753 18.23 17.90 -15.64
C ALA A 753 16.82 17.46 -16.04
N PHE A 754 16.32 16.37 -15.45
CA PHE A 754 14.99 15.81 -15.66
C PHE A 754 14.30 15.65 -14.32
N HIS A 755 13.25 16.42 -14.09
CA HIS A 755 12.67 16.59 -12.78
C HIS A 755 11.18 16.20 -12.76
N PHE A 756 10.82 15.19 -11.98
CA PHE A 756 9.44 14.96 -11.57
C PHE A 756 9.13 15.87 -10.37
N HIS A 757 8.53 17.01 -10.64
CA HIS A 757 8.19 17.98 -9.61
C HIS A 757 6.92 17.54 -8.83
N GLN A 758 6.53 18.31 -7.83
CA GLN A 758 5.29 18.08 -7.05
C GLN A 758 4.07 17.91 -7.96
N CYS A 759 3.24 16.91 -7.69
CA CYS A 759 2.04 16.56 -8.47
C CYS A 759 2.30 16.21 -9.96
N CYS A 760 3.47 15.70 -10.29
CA CYS A 760 3.72 14.95 -11.52
C CYS A 760 3.54 13.47 -11.23
N GLU A 761 2.66 12.79 -11.96
CA GLU A 761 2.30 11.38 -11.72
C GLU A 761 2.30 10.58 -13.02
N VAL A 762 2.48 9.28 -12.91
CA VAL A 762 2.32 8.27 -13.97
C VAL A 762 3.15 8.60 -15.22
N SER A 763 4.35 9.16 -15.01
CA SER A 763 5.19 9.70 -16.08
C SER A 763 6.49 8.93 -16.25
N LEU A 764 7.06 9.00 -17.46
CA LEU A 764 8.19 8.21 -17.91
C LEU A 764 9.31 9.10 -18.46
N VAL A 765 10.53 8.89 -17.97
CA VAL A 765 11.77 9.43 -18.59
C VAL A 765 12.60 8.22 -19.05
N LYS A 766 12.89 8.15 -20.34
CA LYS A 766 13.53 6.98 -20.97
C LYS A 766 14.68 7.36 -21.89
N ASN A 767 15.79 6.62 -21.84
CA ASN A 767 16.95 6.78 -22.69
C ASN A 767 17.52 8.22 -22.66
N CYS A 768 17.50 8.88 -21.52
CA CYS A 768 17.98 10.26 -21.36
C CYS A 768 19.39 10.30 -20.77
N THR A 769 20.14 11.31 -21.12
CA THR A 769 21.51 11.53 -20.61
C THR A 769 21.63 12.91 -19.95
N ALA A 770 22.47 12.99 -18.92
CA ALA A 770 22.75 14.22 -18.21
C ALA A 770 24.25 14.31 -17.91
N ASP A 771 24.85 15.49 -18.13
CA ASP A 771 26.27 15.71 -17.90
C ASP A 771 26.49 16.99 -17.11
N MET A 772 27.26 16.93 -16.03
CA MET A 772 27.60 18.03 -15.12
C MET A 772 26.40 18.59 -14.36
N ASP A 773 25.34 17.82 -14.22
CA ASP A 773 24.19 18.19 -13.40
C ASP A 773 24.44 17.93 -11.90
N ARG A 774 23.66 18.61 -11.05
CA ARG A 774 23.70 18.36 -9.61
C ARG A 774 22.82 17.15 -9.24
N HIS A 775 21.58 17.16 -9.71
CA HIS A 775 20.64 16.03 -9.58
C HIS A 775 20.04 15.73 -10.95
N ALA A 776 20.61 14.74 -11.65
CA ALA A 776 20.26 14.49 -13.05
C ALA A 776 18.83 13.97 -13.23
N PHE A 777 18.45 12.97 -12.45
CA PHE A 777 17.14 12.31 -12.47
C PHE A 777 16.55 12.37 -11.08
N VAL A 778 15.64 13.30 -10.85
CA VAL A 778 15.25 13.73 -9.51
C VAL A 778 13.74 13.82 -9.33
N THR A 779 13.26 13.50 -8.13
CA THR A 779 11.89 13.78 -7.71
C THR A 779 11.87 14.85 -6.62
N GLY A 780 10.91 15.75 -6.71
CA GLY A 780 10.76 16.88 -5.79
C GLY A 780 9.91 16.59 -4.57
N PHE A 781 9.54 17.66 -3.87
CA PHE A 781 8.74 17.65 -2.64
C PHE A 781 7.44 16.84 -2.80
N GLY A 782 7.29 15.77 -1.98
CA GLY A 782 6.05 15.00 -1.93
C GLY A 782 5.58 14.46 -3.29
N ASN A 783 6.52 14.26 -4.25
CA ASN A 783 6.17 13.80 -5.59
C ASN A 783 5.39 12.49 -5.51
N PRO A 784 4.17 12.40 -6.04
CA PRO A 784 3.37 11.19 -6.02
C PRO A 784 3.70 10.30 -7.23
N GLY A 785 3.95 9.02 -7.00
CA GLY A 785 4.12 8.04 -8.07
C GLY A 785 2.79 7.38 -8.50
N PRO A 786 2.89 6.34 -9.37
CA PRO A 786 4.13 5.78 -9.91
C PRO A 786 4.78 6.66 -10.99
N ASN A 787 6.11 6.75 -10.99
CA ASN A 787 6.90 7.38 -12.04
C ASN A 787 8.12 6.50 -12.37
N VAL A 788 8.70 6.64 -13.56
CA VAL A 788 9.83 5.81 -13.99
C VAL A 788 10.93 6.62 -14.66
N PHE A 789 12.17 6.42 -14.22
CA PHE A 789 13.38 6.72 -14.97
C PHE A 789 13.96 5.39 -15.46
N THR A 790 14.05 5.17 -16.78
CA THR A 790 14.59 3.92 -17.32
C THR A 790 15.68 4.15 -18.38
N ARG A 791 16.75 3.38 -18.32
CA ARG A 791 17.89 3.43 -19.25
C ARG A 791 18.50 4.82 -19.37
N CYS A 792 18.63 5.50 -18.24
CA CYS A 792 19.17 6.85 -18.17
C CYS A 792 20.62 6.83 -17.65
N THR A 793 21.45 7.76 -18.14
CA THR A 793 22.86 7.84 -17.75
C THR A 793 23.24 9.25 -17.32
N ALA A 794 23.91 9.37 -16.17
CA ALA A 794 24.39 10.62 -15.61
C ALA A 794 25.94 10.59 -15.45
N THR A 795 26.61 11.59 -15.98
CA THR A 795 28.07 11.71 -15.97
C THR A 795 28.54 13.03 -15.38
N ASN A 796 29.77 13.06 -14.87
CA ASN A 796 30.39 14.22 -14.23
C ASN A 796 29.53 14.89 -13.16
N MET A 797 28.78 14.06 -12.42
CA MET A 797 27.77 14.49 -11.44
C MET A 797 28.39 15.21 -10.24
N TYR A 798 27.68 16.23 -9.73
CA TYR A 798 28.07 16.95 -8.52
C TYR A 798 27.41 16.39 -7.25
N GLU A 799 26.21 15.86 -7.32
CA GLU A 799 25.47 15.25 -6.21
C GLU A 799 24.68 14.01 -6.69
N ASP A 800 23.76 13.49 -5.90
CA ASP A 800 23.07 12.23 -6.11
C ASP A 800 21.97 12.28 -7.19
N VAL A 801 21.78 11.12 -7.83
CA VAL A 801 20.56 10.72 -8.53
C VAL A 801 19.62 10.10 -7.50
N GLY A 802 18.36 10.56 -7.44
CA GLY A 802 17.41 10.06 -6.45
C GLY A 802 16.36 11.07 -6.02
N PRO A 803 15.50 10.74 -5.04
CA PRO A 803 14.55 11.67 -4.46
C PRO A 803 15.27 12.78 -3.69
N HIS A 804 14.74 14.01 -3.78
CA HIS A 804 15.43 15.16 -3.18
C HIS A 804 14.96 15.45 -1.76
N HIS A 805 13.65 15.49 -1.46
CA HIS A 805 13.14 15.85 -0.14
C HIS A 805 11.65 15.51 0.08
N HIS A 806 11.27 15.42 1.35
CA HIS A 806 9.91 15.39 1.85
C HIS A 806 9.00 14.32 1.22
N TRP A 807 9.33 13.04 1.44
CA TRP A 807 8.43 11.92 1.21
C TRP A 807 7.87 11.80 -0.21
N ALA A 808 8.71 11.90 -1.23
CA ALA A 808 8.32 11.48 -2.57
C ALA A 808 8.04 9.96 -2.57
N THR A 809 7.07 9.50 -3.36
CA THR A 809 6.58 8.10 -3.28
C THR A 809 6.63 7.39 -4.61
N GLY A 810 6.94 6.09 -4.58
CA GLY A 810 6.71 5.14 -5.67
C GLY A 810 7.35 5.50 -7.00
N THR A 811 8.66 5.80 -7.04
CA THR A 811 9.40 5.97 -8.30
C THR A 811 10.34 4.79 -8.52
N LEU A 812 10.38 4.32 -9.76
CA LEU A 812 11.31 3.30 -10.22
C LEU A 812 12.50 3.96 -10.92
N TYR A 813 13.70 3.63 -10.45
CA TYR A 813 14.95 3.82 -11.20
C TYR A 813 15.34 2.47 -11.80
N ASP A 814 15.26 2.36 -13.11
CA ASP A 814 15.34 1.12 -13.85
C ASP A 814 16.52 1.18 -14.84
N VAL A 815 17.58 0.43 -14.61
CA VAL A 815 18.80 0.44 -15.45
C VAL A 815 19.41 1.84 -15.53
N VAL A 816 19.43 2.57 -14.43
CA VAL A 816 20.02 3.92 -14.36
C VAL A 816 21.51 3.80 -14.00
N GLN A 817 22.33 4.54 -14.72
CA GLN A 817 23.78 4.62 -14.50
C GLN A 817 24.18 6.02 -14.04
N ALA A 818 25.03 6.12 -13.03
CA ALA A 818 25.56 7.40 -12.57
C ALA A 818 27.04 7.25 -12.16
N ASP A 819 27.86 8.25 -12.43
CA ASP A 819 29.26 8.28 -12.02
C ASP A 819 29.48 8.87 -10.62
N PHE A 820 28.40 9.15 -9.92
CA PHE A 820 28.39 9.55 -8.52
C PHE A 820 27.27 8.81 -7.77
N ASN A 821 26.66 9.39 -6.73
CA ASN A 821 25.74 8.67 -5.89
C ASN A 821 24.40 8.38 -6.60
N ILE A 822 23.87 7.17 -6.37
CA ILE A 822 22.46 6.84 -6.54
C ILE A 822 21.90 6.61 -5.11
N ALA A 823 20.94 7.42 -4.66
CA ALA A 823 20.59 7.40 -3.25
C ALA A 823 19.09 7.61 -2.99
N VAL A 824 18.47 6.64 -2.34
CA VAL A 824 17.16 6.75 -1.68
C VAL A 824 17.41 6.69 -0.18
N GLN A 825 17.32 7.83 0.51
CA GLN A 825 17.85 7.99 1.86
C GLN A 825 17.09 9.01 2.70
N ASP A 826 17.30 8.94 4.00
CA ASP A 826 17.05 10.06 4.92
C ASP A 826 18.14 11.12 4.73
N ARG A 827 17.73 12.33 4.38
CA ARG A 827 18.62 13.49 4.21
C ARG A 827 18.72 14.35 5.47
N ALA A 828 18.05 13.94 6.54
CA ALA A 828 18.11 14.55 7.87
C ALA A 828 17.83 16.08 7.84
N ASP A 829 18.70 16.87 8.43
CA ASP A 829 18.62 18.33 8.53
C ASP A 829 19.08 19.08 7.28
N ALA A 830 19.36 18.38 6.15
CA ALA A 830 19.74 19.04 4.91
C ALA A 830 18.68 20.08 4.48
N GLY A 831 19.12 21.24 4.00
CA GLY A 831 18.23 22.32 3.57
C GLY A 831 17.34 22.84 4.69
N ASP A 832 16.04 22.65 4.56
CA ASP A 832 14.98 23.04 5.51
C ASP A 832 14.44 21.84 6.31
N GLY A 833 15.25 20.81 6.55
CA GLY A 833 14.82 19.56 7.18
C GLY A 833 14.25 18.58 6.17
N HIS A 834 15.03 18.27 5.14
CA HIS A 834 14.59 17.41 4.02
C HIS A 834 14.08 16.03 4.47
N GLY A 835 14.65 15.46 5.53
CA GLY A 835 14.24 14.21 6.14
C GLY A 835 14.18 13.04 5.12
N TRP A 836 13.24 12.14 5.30
CA TRP A 836 13.01 11.04 4.35
C TRP A 836 12.64 11.57 2.97
N ALA A 837 13.58 11.43 2.02
CA ALA A 837 13.41 11.93 0.68
C ALA A 837 12.48 11.04 -0.16
N GLY A 838 12.59 9.71 -0.02
CA GLY A 838 11.82 8.74 -0.81
C GLY A 838 11.24 7.59 -0.01
N ALA A 839 10.03 7.16 -0.39
CA ALA A 839 9.28 6.06 0.19
C ALA A 839 8.67 5.17 -0.90
N ASN A 840 8.79 3.85 -0.75
CA ASN A 840 8.36 2.84 -1.72
C ASN A 840 9.02 3.02 -3.11
N TYR A 841 10.30 3.34 -3.09
CA TYR A 841 11.15 3.43 -4.27
C TYR A 841 11.69 2.08 -4.66
N VAL A 842 11.87 1.88 -5.95
CA VAL A 842 12.49 0.67 -6.50
C VAL A 842 13.69 1.07 -7.35
N LEU A 843 14.82 0.42 -7.11
CA LEU A 843 16.05 0.54 -7.86
C LEU A 843 16.32 -0.83 -8.51
N TRP A 844 16.36 -0.89 -9.83
CA TRP A 844 16.49 -2.15 -10.57
C TRP A 844 17.67 -2.11 -11.53
N ASN A 845 18.65 -2.99 -11.33
CA ASN A 845 19.85 -3.09 -12.16
C ASN A 845 20.54 -1.73 -12.39
N CYS A 846 20.60 -0.88 -11.36
CA CYS A 846 21.26 0.42 -11.41
C CYS A 846 22.75 0.27 -11.10
N ASP A 847 23.60 1.06 -11.76
CA ASP A 847 25.05 0.97 -11.61
C ASP A 847 25.71 2.30 -11.27
N ILE A 848 26.69 2.24 -10.39
CA ILE A 848 27.68 3.30 -10.23
C ILE A 848 28.80 3.04 -11.24
N ILE A 849 28.95 3.93 -12.21
CA ILE A 849 29.97 3.83 -13.26
C ILE A 849 31.20 4.68 -12.92
N PRO A 850 32.40 4.37 -13.48
CA PRO A 850 33.59 5.21 -13.28
C PRO A 850 33.40 6.63 -13.82
N ARG A 851 33.90 7.61 -13.08
CA ARG A 851 33.96 9.01 -13.56
C ARG A 851 34.90 9.18 -14.74
N ILE A 852 34.46 10.00 -15.69
CA ILE A 852 35.23 10.28 -16.91
C ILE A 852 36.03 11.59 -16.82
N ASP A 853 35.74 12.48 -15.88
CA ASP A 853 36.42 13.77 -15.67
C ASP A 853 37.78 13.67 -14.98
N GLY A 854 38.24 12.46 -14.65
CA GLY A 854 39.48 12.21 -13.94
C GLY A 854 39.45 12.49 -12.43
N ASN A 855 38.30 12.92 -11.90
CA ASN A 855 38.10 13.10 -10.46
C ASN A 855 38.09 11.73 -9.75
N LYS A 856 38.84 11.63 -8.64
CA LYS A 856 39.00 10.36 -7.90
C LYS A 856 37.86 10.06 -6.95
N ARG A 857 36.80 10.85 -6.91
CA ARG A 857 35.64 10.59 -6.08
C ARG A 857 34.87 9.42 -6.65
N THR A 858 34.55 8.46 -5.80
CA THR A 858 33.73 7.30 -6.13
C THR A 858 32.29 7.53 -5.69
N GLY A 859 31.36 7.21 -6.53
CA GLY A 859 29.92 7.19 -6.21
C GLY A 859 29.59 6.10 -5.20
N ARG A 860 28.46 6.26 -4.54
CA ARG A 860 27.90 5.31 -3.58
C ARG A 860 26.47 4.98 -3.97
N PHE A 861 26.10 3.73 -3.73
CA PHE A 861 24.74 3.26 -3.87
C PHE A 861 24.10 3.19 -2.47
N VAL A 862 23.04 3.95 -2.23
CA VAL A 862 22.39 4.03 -0.92
C VAL A 862 20.90 3.72 -1.08
N CYS A 863 20.42 2.71 -0.36
CA CYS A 863 19.01 2.39 -0.25
C CYS A 863 18.67 2.21 1.23
N GLN A 864 17.84 3.09 1.79
CA GLN A 864 17.46 3.07 3.21
C GLN A 864 15.95 2.91 3.35
N ASN A 865 15.51 2.21 4.41
CA ASN A 865 14.12 2.10 4.81
C ASN A 865 13.75 3.13 5.87
N PRO A 866 12.59 3.81 5.74
CA PRO A 866 11.98 4.50 6.86
C PRO A 866 11.67 3.55 8.02
N TRP A 867 11.60 4.08 9.24
CA TRP A 867 11.31 3.27 10.42
C TRP A 867 9.88 2.71 10.43
N ALA A 868 8.97 3.31 9.66
CA ALA A 868 7.58 2.90 9.55
C ALA A 868 6.98 3.26 8.19
N SER A 869 5.89 2.63 7.83
CA SER A 869 4.93 2.93 6.77
C SER A 869 5.44 2.95 5.32
N ALA A 870 6.67 2.56 5.06
CA ALA A 870 7.20 2.42 3.71
C ALA A 870 8.42 1.49 3.66
N ARG A 871 8.73 1.00 2.47
CA ARG A 871 9.94 0.24 2.15
C ARG A 871 10.57 0.79 0.89
N ASN A 872 11.88 0.63 0.78
CA ASN A 872 12.61 0.91 -0.45
C ASN A 872 13.37 -0.36 -0.86
N TRP A 873 13.39 -0.64 -2.14
CA TRP A 873 13.96 -1.87 -2.70
C TRP A 873 15.10 -1.57 -3.65
N ALA A 874 16.12 -2.42 -3.65
CA ALA A 874 17.21 -2.41 -4.60
C ALA A 874 17.50 -3.83 -5.09
N PHE A 875 17.33 -4.07 -6.37
CA PHE A 875 17.51 -5.38 -7.02
C PHE A 875 18.64 -5.32 -8.03
N GLY A 876 19.64 -6.16 -7.88
CA GLY A 876 20.72 -6.32 -8.86
C GLY A 876 21.62 -5.09 -9.04
N CYS A 877 21.61 -4.15 -8.10
CA CYS A 877 22.35 -2.89 -8.21
C CYS A 877 23.82 -3.05 -7.86
N GLY A 878 24.69 -2.30 -8.54
CA GLY A 878 26.14 -2.48 -8.39
C GLY A 878 27.02 -1.28 -8.69
N PRO A 879 28.37 -1.51 -8.68
CA PRO A 879 29.04 -2.74 -8.23
C PRO A 879 28.88 -2.98 -6.72
N ALA A 880 29.09 -4.22 -6.25
CA ALA A 880 28.87 -4.59 -4.85
C ALA A 880 29.63 -3.74 -3.84
N GLU A 881 30.85 -3.31 -4.17
CA GLU A 881 31.68 -2.44 -3.34
C GLU A 881 31.15 -1.00 -3.24
N ALA A 882 30.28 -0.56 -4.15
CA ALA A 882 29.64 0.75 -4.09
C ALA A 882 28.39 0.73 -3.19
N VAL A 883 27.80 -0.45 -2.96
CA VAL A 883 26.63 -0.61 -2.09
C VAL A 883 27.05 -0.36 -0.63
N VAL A 884 26.49 0.66 -0.05
CA VAL A 884 26.83 1.09 1.31
C VAL A 884 25.86 0.47 2.30
N ASN A 885 26.37 -0.33 3.23
CA ASN A 885 25.62 -0.70 4.43
C ASN A 885 25.48 0.54 5.32
N THR A 886 24.23 0.96 5.56
CA THR A 886 23.90 2.23 6.22
C THR A 886 23.56 2.10 7.70
N THR A 887 23.74 0.91 8.29
CA THR A 887 23.57 0.69 9.73
C THR A 887 24.63 1.41 10.54
N ARG A 888 24.75 2.73 10.39
CA ARG A 888 25.64 3.59 11.17
C ARG A 888 24.83 4.64 11.92
N THR A 889 25.34 5.05 13.07
CA THR A 889 24.80 6.18 13.82
C THR A 889 25.15 7.48 13.11
N TYR A 890 24.16 8.30 12.83
CA TYR A 890 24.33 9.64 12.26
C TYR A 890 24.57 10.68 13.38
N SER A 891 24.87 11.93 13.00
CA SER A 891 25.13 13.03 13.96
C SER A 891 23.94 13.31 14.89
N ASP A 892 22.74 12.94 14.49
CA ASP A 892 21.51 13.02 15.28
C ASP A 892 21.32 11.85 16.28
N GLY A 893 22.27 10.92 16.32
CA GLY A 893 22.23 9.74 17.19
C GLY A 893 21.31 8.60 16.70
N LEU A 894 20.65 8.74 15.55
CA LEU A 894 19.76 7.71 14.99
C LEU A 894 20.51 6.75 14.06
N ILE A 895 20.10 5.50 14.09
CA ILE A 895 20.57 4.46 13.18
C ILE A 895 19.54 4.33 12.06
N ARG A 896 19.97 4.53 10.79
CA ARG A 896 19.17 4.24 9.62
C ARG A 896 19.26 2.75 9.30
N GLN A 897 18.17 2.21 8.77
CA GLN A 897 18.11 0.81 8.34
C GLN A 897 18.32 0.73 6.84
N ASP A 898 19.00 -0.33 6.40
CA ASP A 898 19.11 -0.63 4.97
C ASP A 898 17.73 -0.95 4.41
N GLY A 899 17.51 -0.60 3.15
CA GLY A 899 16.40 -1.07 2.34
C GLY A 899 16.48 -2.57 2.06
N GLU A 900 15.52 -3.07 1.32
CA GLU A 900 15.52 -4.47 0.85
C GLU A 900 16.52 -4.61 -0.32
N ILE A 901 17.81 -4.85 0.00
CA ILE A 901 18.87 -4.96 -1.00
C ILE A 901 19.04 -6.44 -1.38
N ILE A 902 18.79 -6.76 -2.66
CA ILE A 902 18.79 -8.12 -3.21
C ILE A 902 19.79 -8.20 -4.36
N SER A 903 20.65 -9.22 -4.34
CA SER A 903 21.63 -9.49 -5.39
C SER A 903 22.59 -8.33 -5.67
N ALA A 904 23.09 -7.64 -4.63
CA ALA A 904 24.04 -6.54 -4.80
C ALA A 904 25.24 -6.94 -5.66
N GLY A 905 25.52 -6.15 -6.70
CA GLY A 905 26.61 -6.38 -7.67
C GLY A 905 26.34 -7.47 -8.70
N VAL A 906 25.15 -8.09 -8.71
CA VAL A 906 24.76 -9.11 -9.70
C VAL A 906 23.40 -8.74 -10.25
N HIS A 907 23.36 -8.30 -11.51
CA HIS A 907 22.11 -7.89 -12.15
C HIS A 907 21.05 -8.99 -12.11
N MET A 908 19.80 -8.59 -11.96
CA MET A 908 18.65 -9.46 -12.08
C MET A 908 18.54 -10.01 -13.50
N GLU A 909 17.99 -11.20 -13.65
CA GLU A 909 17.79 -11.86 -14.94
C GLU A 909 16.96 -11.02 -15.91
N GLN A 910 15.94 -10.35 -15.40
CA GLN A 910 15.15 -9.41 -16.19
C GLN A 910 15.91 -8.08 -16.34
N PRO A 911 16.34 -7.71 -17.57
CA PRO A 911 17.17 -6.52 -17.74
C PRO A 911 16.52 -5.22 -17.25
N SER A 912 15.21 -5.07 -17.41
CA SER A 912 14.41 -3.91 -17.02
C SER A 912 13.12 -4.35 -16.37
N LEU A 913 12.83 -3.86 -15.16
CA LEU A 913 11.58 -4.14 -14.46
C LEU A 913 10.39 -3.51 -15.19
N TYR A 914 10.54 -2.26 -15.65
CA TYR A 914 9.50 -1.54 -16.39
C TYR A 914 9.09 -2.30 -17.67
N GLU A 915 10.06 -2.65 -18.50
CA GLU A 915 9.82 -3.34 -19.77
C GLU A 915 9.23 -4.75 -19.51
N TRP A 916 9.68 -5.42 -18.48
CA TRP A 916 9.16 -6.73 -18.10
C TRP A 916 7.71 -6.64 -17.64
N GLN A 917 7.37 -5.76 -16.69
CA GLN A 917 6.00 -5.55 -16.23
C GLN A 917 5.07 -5.13 -17.39
N LEU A 918 5.56 -4.24 -18.29
CA LEU A 918 4.83 -3.83 -19.48
C LEU A 918 4.55 -5.00 -20.43
N SER A 919 5.53 -5.87 -20.64
CA SER A 919 5.37 -7.05 -21.50
C SER A 919 4.36 -8.05 -20.93
N LEU A 920 4.39 -8.27 -19.60
CA LEU A 920 3.41 -9.13 -18.92
C LEU A 920 2.00 -8.58 -19.08
N ARG A 921 1.81 -7.28 -18.84
CA ARG A 921 0.51 -6.64 -19.00
C ARG A 921 -0.01 -6.69 -20.44
N LYS A 922 0.85 -6.50 -21.44
CA LYS A 922 0.47 -6.60 -22.88
C LYS A 922 0.25 -8.03 -23.34
N GLY A 923 0.95 -8.99 -22.78
CA GLY A 923 0.76 -10.43 -23.07
C GLY A 923 -0.48 -11.03 -22.40
N SER A 924 -1.03 -10.35 -21.37
CA SER A 924 -2.28 -10.75 -20.69
C SER A 924 -3.56 -10.24 -21.36
N ARG A 925 -3.44 -9.45 -22.42
CA ARG A 925 -4.53 -8.96 -23.26
C ARG A 925 -4.62 -9.79 -24.55
#